data_4d3c0e78b45575858b7608598afc2daf
#
_entry.id   4d3c0e78b45575858b7608598afc2daf
#
_cell.length_a   1.000
_cell.length_b   1.000
_cell.length_c   1.000
_cell.angle_alpha   90.00
_cell.angle_beta   90.00
_cell.angle_gamma   90.00
#
_symmetry.space_group_name_H-M   'P 1'
#
loop_
_entity.id
_entity.type
_entity.pdbx_description
1 polymer ?
#
loop_
_entity_poly.entity_id
_entity_poly.type
_entity_poly.pdbx_seq_one_letter_code
_entity_poly.pdbx_strand_id
1 'polypeptide(L)'
;MQNHTLSESELYSFLGKYGIKTPACKSVGLSEKITFDAFPAVIKIQSPKVVHKSDVGGVILNLTSNDELEKAREQIIANLKKHNIELDSNDGFIITQMVFGEELYIGSVEDSTFGNVILFGKGGIYLELYKDVCYIESNAREDEIKRALATTKIAKLFDGFRGFDYKIEWVINLVKSVQKMLQENEIKELDINPLKLTKDGLVAVDARILKGKLEYSEIQREQKRPDFLKNERVVIVGASTEKGKTGYTIAKNAQSFKGELLYVNAKGGELFGKKLYKSVSEIDGDIDTAVIVIGAKFVIPTIHELVKKKLKNLIIITAGFKESGHDAEEEEIGRLAATHNFNVIGPNCLGFYANEEKLNITFGTGMVHDGSHAFVSQSGAVLASLMDRAAELGLGFSHLISVGNAVDLRSAEIIPMLNNAKSCESIALYLEGVARGKSLCESIRNCNKPIYLFKAAKSEAAKKAAFSHTGNLSGNYAMFNGIMQSLGVKVVNTLDSLLFAPLFKDVKNIAVITNAGGPGTVLTDAIAARKKELYELSEAQKSELDSVLPPMWSHNNPIDVIGDALPDRYESALKIVDTFPNLDLIYMLITPQDMTDALGTVKILKQYTFKHKVVPILLGGENVKEAREYCLKEGILYFTSIAQACEFLG
;
A
#
# COMPACT_ATOMS: atom_id res chain seq x y z
N MET A 1 33.62 14.41 -8.95
CA MET A 1 33.33 14.54 -10.39
C MET A 1 32.46 15.78 -10.54
N GLN A 2 32.87 16.72 -11.41
CA GLN A 2 32.08 17.96 -11.64
C GLN A 2 30.71 17.56 -12.23
N ASN A 3 29.65 18.12 -11.66
CA ASN A 3 28.27 18.00 -12.18
C ASN A 3 28.24 18.64 -13.59
N HIS A 4 28.42 17.86 -14.62
CA HIS A 4 28.33 18.32 -16.00
C HIS A 4 26.84 18.46 -16.34
N THR A 5 26.32 19.67 -16.34
CA THR A 5 24.97 19.97 -16.84
C THR A 5 25.06 20.00 -18.36
N LEU A 6 24.34 19.11 -19.03
CA LEU A 6 24.26 19.07 -20.50
C LEU A 6 23.60 20.36 -21.01
N SER A 7 24.06 20.88 -22.13
CA SER A 7 23.37 21.95 -22.87
C SER A 7 22.03 21.48 -23.40
N GLU A 8 21.09 22.37 -23.71
CA GLU A 8 19.75 21.99 -24.17
C GLU A 8 19.80 21.20 -25.50
N SER A 9 20.72 21.51 -26.40
CA SER A 9 20.92 20.74 -27.63
C SER A 9 21.49 19.34 -27.39
N GLU A 10 22.42 19.19 -26.45
CA GLU A 10 22.92 17.88 -26.02
C GLU A 10 21.83 17.06 -25.34
N LEU A 11 20.97 17.70 -24.53
CA LEU A 11 19.81 17.08 -23.90
C LEU A 11 18.82 16.57 -24.96
N TYR A 12 18.50 17.34 -25.97
CA TYR A 12 17.61 16.91 -27.06
C TYR A 12 18.19 15.70 -27.82
N SER A 13 19.49 15.75 -28.12
CA SER A 13 20.19 14.62 -28.72
C SER A 13 20.19 13.38 -27.82
N PHE A 14 20.35 13.57 -26.51
CA PHE A 14 20.30 12.50 -25.52
C PHE A 14 18.90 11.89 -25.41
N LEU A 15 17.85 12.71 -25.32
CA LEU A 15 16.44 12.26 -25.28
C LEU A 15 16.07 11.50 -26.56
N GLY A 16 16.55 11.97 -27.72
CA GLY A 16 16.32 11.33 -29.02
C GLY A 16 16.86 9.90 -29.11
N LYS A 17 17.97 9.57 -28.43
CA LYS A 17 18.49 8.20 -28.34
C LYS A 17 17.51 7.21 -27.70
N TYR A 18 16.61 7.71 -26.86
CA TYR A 18 15.57 6.93 -26.19
C TYR A 18 14.20 7.06 -26.87
N GLY A 19 14.16 7.67 -28.09
CA GLY A 19 12.92 7.83 -28.85
C GLY A 19 11.97 8.91 -28.29
N ILE A 20 12.45 9.77 -27.38
CA ILE A 20 11.68 10.90 -26.86
C ILE A 20 11.77 12.03 -27.86
N LYS A 21 10.62 12.44 -28.44
CA LYS A 21 10.56 13.49 -29.46
C LYS A 21 10.87 14.85 -28.83
N THR A 22 11.65 15.65 -29.55
CA THR A 22 11.97 17.04 -29.23
C THR A 22 11.64 17.93 -30.42
N PRO A 23 11.45 19.25 -30.26
CA PRO A 23 11.23 20.15 -31.38
C PRO A 23 12.46 20.23 -32.29
N ALA A 24 12.27 20.59 -33.55
CA ALA A 24 13.37 20.98 -34.41
C ALA A 24 14.15 22.11 -33.72
N CYS A 25 15.48 22.01 -33.69
CA CYS A 25 16.32 22.97 -32.98
C CYS A 25 17.61 23.30 -33.73
N LYS A 26 18.17 24.46 -33.48
CA LYS A 26 19.48 24.90 -33.94
C LYS A 26 20.16 25.74 -32.86
N SER A 27 21.38 25.36 -32.51
CA SER A 27 22.24 26.20 -31.65
C SER A 27 23.02 27.16 -32.50
N VAL A 28 23.17 28.40 -32.05
CA VAL A 28 23.93 29.47 -32.71
C VAL A 28 24.77 30.23 -31.67
N GLY A 29 25.97 30.60 -32.04
CA GLY A 29 26.84 31.46 -31.22
C GLY A 29 26.32 32.90 -31.12
N LEU A 30 26.96 33.69 -30.24
CA LEU A 30 26.53 35.08 -29.97
C LEU A 30 26.45 35.96 -31.20
N SER A 31 27.36 35.79 -32.16
CA SER A 31 27.45 36.62 -33.36
C SER A 31 27.21 35.84 -34.68
N GLU A 32 26.83 34.58 -34.57
CA GLU A 32 26.54 33.76 -35.73
C GLU A 32 25.22 34.18 -36.39
N LYS A 33 25.17 34.26 -37.71
CA LYS A 33 23.94 34.58 -38.45
C LYS A 33 22.86 33.53 -38.22
N ILE A 34 21.69 33.96 -37.80
CA ILE A 34 20.56 33.03 -37.57
C ILE A 34 19.94 32.65 -38.92
N THR A 35 19.84 31.35 -39.13
CA THR A 35 19.07 30.74 -40.22
C THR A 35 18.28 29.56 -39.66
N PHE A 36 16.96 29.71 -39.65
CA PHE A 36 16.01 28.71 -39.13
C PHE A 36 14.80 28.66 -40.07
N ASP A 37 14.17 27.50 -40.21
CA ASP A 37 13.11 27.26 -41.22
C ASP A 37 11.80 26.72 -40.61
N ALA A 38 11.82 26.34 -39.33
CA ALA A 38 10.66 25.78 -38.63
C ALA A 38 9.94 26.82 -37.76
N PHE A 39 9.02 27.56 -38.35
CA PHE A 39 8.24 28.62 -37.67
C PHE A 39 6.82 28.15 -37.28
N PRO A 40 6.18 28.79 -36.26
CA PRO A 40 6.77 29.79 -35.38
C PRO A 40 7.89 29.21 -34.50
N ALA A 41 8.83 30.10 -34.09
CA ALA A 41 10.04 29.68 -33.38
C ALA A 41 10.12 30.34 -31.99
N VAL A 42 10.97 29.80 -31.15
CA VAL A 42 11.39 30.30 -29.84
C VAL A 42 12.89 30.46 -29.84
N ILE A 43 13.41 31.56 -29.33
CA ILE A 43 14.83 31.75 -29.06
C ILE A 43 15.06 31.77 -27.54
N LYS A 44 16.06 31.05 -27.08
CA LYS A 44 16.43 30.97 -25.66
C LYS A 44 17.94 31.17 -25.50
N ILE A 45 18.33 31.85 -24.43
CA ILE A 45 19.73 31.93 -24.03
C ILE A 45 20.25 30.53 -23.63
N GLN A 46 21.45 30.19 -24.06
CA GLN A 46 22.18 28.99 -23.67
C GLN A 46 23.48 29.42 -22.97
N SER A 47 23.41 29.49 -21.63
CA SER A 47 24.51 29.92 -20.78
C SER A 47 24.44 29.22 -19.42
N PRO A 48 25.55 28.69 -18.88
CA PRO A 48 25.58 28.13 -17.54
C PRO A 48 25.36 29.19 -16.44
N LYS A 49 25.47 30.49 -16.78
CA LYS A 49 25.25 31.61 -15.87
C LYS A 49 23.76 31.90 -15.64
N VAL A 50 22.87 31.33 -16.50
CA VAL A 50 21.42 31.60 -16.49
C VAL A 50 20.67 30.32 -16.19
N VAL A 51 20.26 30.15 -14.94
CA VAL A 51 19.50 28.96 -14.49
C VAL A 51 18.02 29.10 -14.83
N HIS A 52 17.41 30.25 -14.52
CA HIS A 52 15.99 30.53 -14.78
C HIS A 52 15.87 31.54 -15.93
N LYS A 53 15.86 31.02 -17.16
CA LYS A 53 15.91 31.83 -18.40
C LYS A 53 14.75 32.82 -18.51
N SER A 54 13.55 32.42 -18.11
CA SER A 54 12.34 33.28 -18.18
C SER A 54 12.41 34.47 -17.25
N ASP A 55 12.99 34.33 -16.05
CA ASP A 55 13.02 35.37 -15.02
C ASP A 55 13.89 36.57 -15.43
N VAL A 56 14.89 36.33 -16.26
CA VAL A 56 15.81 37.36 -16.78
C VAL A 56 15.46 37.79 -18.20
N GLY A 57 14.28 37.41 -18.71
CA GLY A 57 13.89 37.69 -20.09
C GLY A 57 14.78 37.06 -21.15
N GLY A 58 15.32 35.89 -20.83
CA GLY A 58 16.21 35.11 -21.69
C GLY A 58 15.48 34.15 -22.65
N VAL A 59 14.14 34.23 -22.77
CA VAL A 59 13.29 33.46 -23.68
C VAL A 59 12.32 34.39 -24.39
N ILE A 60 12.23 34.32 -25.72
CA ILE A 60 11.24 35.04 -26.53
C ILE A 60 10.52 34.05 -27.45
N LEU A 61 9.18 34.10 -27.41
CA LEU A 61 8.26 33.18 -28.07
C LEU A 61 7.61 33.82 -29.30
N ASN A 62 6.93 33.01 -30.12
CA ASN A 62 6.09 33.40 -31.26
C ASN A 62 6.82 34.15 -32.37
N LEU A 63 8.08 33.83 -32.64
CA LEU A 63 8.86 34.43 -33.70
C LEU A 63 8.54 33.78 -35.05
N THR A 64 8.29 34.55 -36.08
CA THR A 64 7.77 34.08 -37.38
C THR A 64 8.75 34.24 -38.52
N SER A 65 9.92 34.85 -38.30
CA SER A 65 10.96 35.05 -39.31
C SER A 65 12.36 35.13 -38.70
N ASN A 66 13.39 34.94 -39.55
CA ASN A 66 14.78 35.08 -39.14
C ASN A 66 15.13 36.53 -38.72
N ASP A 67 14.47 37.52 -39.27
CA ASP A 67 14.66 38.92 -38.85
C ASP A 67 14.11 39.18 -37.43
N GLU A 68 13.00 38.56 -37.09
CA GLU A 68 12.47 38.58 -35.72
C GLU A 68 13.37 37.86 -34.74
N LEU A 69 13.97 36.74 -35.15
CA LEU A 69 14.93 35.98 -34.33
C LEU A 69 16.18 36.83 -34.02
N GLU A 70 16.71 37.60 -35.00
CA GLU A 70 17.84 38.49 -34.79
C GLU A 70 17.50 39.61 -33.80
N LYS A 71 16.34 40.27 -33.96
CA LYS A 71 15.86 41.31 -33.02
C LYS A 71 15.65 40.73 -31.60
N ALA A 72 15.09 39.55 -31.51
CA ALA A 72 14.87 38.85 -30.22
C ALA A 72 16.21 38.53 -29.53
N ARG A 73 17.24 38.11 -30.28
CA ARG A 73 18.59 37.91 -29.76
C ARG A 73 19.15 39.18 -29.12
N GLU A 74 19.06 40.33 -29.83
CA GLU A 74 19.51 41.63 -29.32
C GLU A 74 18.76 42.01 -28.05
N GLN A 75 17.45 41.78 -28.03
CA GLN A 75 16.60 42.02 -26.84
C GLN A 75 17.00 41.18 -25.64
N ILE A 76 17.27 39.86 -25.84
CA ILE A 76 17.74 39.00 -24.77
C ILE A 76 19.08 39.47 -24.23
N ILE A 77 20.04 39.82 -25.10
CA ILE A 77 21.33 40.38 -24.67
C ILE A 77 21.14 41.63 -23.83
N ALA A 78 20.23 42.55 -24.24
CA ALA A 78 19.92 43.76 -23.49
C ALA A 78 19.28 43.43 -22.12
N ASN A 79 18.39 42.47 -22.06
CA ASN A 79 17.77 42.03 -20.82
C ASN A 79 18.81 41.46 -19.84
N LEU A 80 19.72 40.60 -20.32
CA LEU A 80 20.77 40.00 -19.49
C LEU A 80 21.72 41.05 -18.92
N LYS A 81 22.07 42.07 -19.70
CA LYS A 81 22.86 43.22 -19.22
C LYS A 81 22.18 43.97 -18.07
N LYS A 82 20.83 44.14 -18.12
CA LYS A 82 20.07 44.74 -17.02
C LYS A 82 20.15 43.93 -15.73
N HIS A 83 20.32 42.63 -15.84
CA HIS A 83 20.51 41.73 -14.71
C HIS A 83 21.99 41.50 -14.33
N ASN A 84 22.93 42.34 -14.86
CA ASN A 84 24.37 42.23 -14.64
C ASN A 84 24.96 40.86 -15.05
N ILE A 85 24.41 40.25 -16.10
CA ILE A 85 24.92 38.98 -16.64
C ILE A 85 25.70 39.29 -17.91
N GLU A 86 27.02 39.06 -17.86
CA GLU A 86 27.92 39.21 -18.99
C GLU A 86 28.11 37.87 -19.72
N LEU A 87 27.88 37.91 -21.04
CA LEU A 87 28.07 36.74 -21.92
C LEU A 87 29.51 36.68 -22.43
N ASP A 88 30.01 35.44 -22.60
CA ASP A 88 31.33 35.18 -23.16
C ASP A 88 31.25 34.18 -24.34
N SER A 89 32.40 33.82 -24.91
CA SER A 89 32.47 32.95 -26.09
C SER A 89 31.89 31.55 -25.94
N ASN A 90 31.61 31.10 -24.70
CA ASN A 90 30.99 29.81 -24.40
C ASN A 90 29.46 29.91 -24.33
N ASP A 91 28.93 31.15 -24.36
CA ASP A 91 27.49 31.38 -24.34
C ASP A 91 26.95 31.46 -25.79
N GLY A 92 25.68 31.16 -25.96
CA GLY A 92 25.01 31.16 -27.24
C GLY A 92 23.50 31.16 -27.10
N PHE A 93 22.83 30.82 -28.18
CA PHE A 93 21.37 30.70 -28.20
C PHE A 93 20.97 29.35 -28.77
N ILE A 94 19.84 28.85 -28.31
CA ILE A 94 19.13 27.76 -28.98
C ILE A 94 17.81 28.30 -29.54
N ILE A 95 17.58 27.98 -30.80
CA ILE A 95 16.34 28.27 -31.50
C ILE A 95 15.59 26.97 -31.65
N THR A 96 14.32 26.95 -31.27
CA THR A 96 13.49 25.76 -31.34
C THR A 96 12.18 26.08 -32.03
N GLN A 97 11.62 25.11 -32.77
CA GLN A 97 10.25 25.21 -33.25
C GLN A 97 9.29 25.30 -32.06
N MET A 98 8.32 26.21 -32.13
CA MET A 98 7.30 26.34 -31.12
C MET A 98 6.29 25.20 -31.22
N VAL A 99 6.07 24.49 -30.12
CA VAL A 99 5.16 23.35 -30.05
C VAL A 99 3.90 23.75 -29.26
N PHE A 100 2.74 23.56 -29.89
CA PHE A 100 1.44 23.81 -29.26
C PHE A 100 0.81 22.51 -28.76
N GLY A 101 0.20 22.55 -27.60
CA GLY A 101 -0.44 21.38 -26.98
C GLY A 101 -0.64 21.57 -25.49
N GLU A 102 -1.34 20.61 -24.87
CA GLU A 102 -1.51 20.59 -23.41
C GLU A 102 -0.16 20.38 -22.72
N GLU A 103 0.05 21.09 -21.61
CA GLU A 103 1.28 20.98 -20.82
C GLU A 103 1.19 19.83 -19.83
N LEU A 104 2.02 18.85 -20.03
CA LEU A 104 2.25 17.73 -19.12
C LEU A 104 3.65 17.82 -18.52
N TYR A 105 3.91 16.95 -17.58
CA TYR A 105 5.16 16.80 -16.87
C TYR A 105 5.56 15.34 -16.82
N ILE A 106 6.84 15.05 -17.06
CA ILE A 106 7.46 13.80 -16.69
C ILE A 106 8.83 14.06 -16.07
N GLY A 107 9.08 13.45 -14.94
CA GLY A 107 10.35 13.56 -14.24
C GLY A 107 10.73 12.28 -13.51
N SER A 108 11.92 12.27 -12.94
CA SER A 108 12.36 11.21 -12.04
C SER A 108 13.18 11.81 -10.93
N VAL A 109 12.99 11.27 -9.71
CA VAL A 109 13.77 11.61 -8.54
C VAL A 109 14.29 10.36 -7.86
N GLU A 110 15.46 10.46 -7.26
CA GLU A 110 15.98 9.40 -6.40
C GLU A 110 15.30 9.43 -5.03
N ASP A 111 14.70 8.30 -4.63
CA ASP A 111 14.11 8.09 -3.31
C ASP A 111 14.90 7.05 -2.53
N SER A 112 15.09 7.29 -1.23
CA SER A 112 15.88 6.41 -0.36
C SER A 112 15.28 5.01 -0.16
N THR A 113 13.98 4.83 -0.46
CA THR A 113 13.24 3.58 -0.30
C THR A 113 13.11 2.82 -1.61
N PHE A 114 12.80 3.52 -2.70
CA PHE A 114 12.45 2.92 -3.99
C PHE A 114 13.52 3.11 -5.09
N GLY A 115 14.60 3.85 -4.81
CA GLY A 115 15.53 4.28 -5.83
C GLY A 115 14.88 5.30 -6.78
N ASN A 116 15.15 5.24 -8.07
CA ASN A 116 14.52 6.15 -9.01
C ASN A 116 13.00 5.91 -9.10
N VAL A 117 12.23 6.97 -8.88
CA VAL A 117 10.77 7.00 -9.03
C VAL A 117 10.40 7.99 -10.12
N ILE A 118 9.61 7.56 -11.08
CA ILE A 118 9.12 8.39 -12.18
C ILE A 118 7.84 9.09 -11.74
N LEU A 119 7.75 10.38 -12.03
CA LEU A 119 6.58 11.22 -11.81
C LEU A 119 5.98 11.58 -13.17
N PHE A 120 4.66 11.48 -13.32
CA PHE A 120 3.96 11.91 -14.52
C PHE A 120 2.67 12.63 -14.15
N GLY A 121 2.36 13.75 -14.84
CA GLY A 121 1.15 14.49 -14.50
C GLY A 121 0.95 15.78 -15.30
N LYS A 122 0.11 16.68 -14.75
CA LYS A 122 -0.10 18.03 -15.28
C LYS A 122 1.18 18.86 -15.11
N GLY A 123 1.65 19.45 -16.21
CA GLY A 123 2.85 20.27 -16.25
C GLY A 123 2.55 21.77 -16.32
N GLY A 124 3.59 22.54 -16.66
CA GLY A 124 3.58 23.98 -16.76
C GLY A 124 3.71 24.67 -15.41
N ILE A 125 3.44 25.98 -15.38
CA ILE A 125 3.60 26.86 -14.21
C ILE A 125 2.68 26.49 -13.02
N TYR A 126 1.65 25.69 -13.25
CA TYR A 126 0.69 25.27 -12.23
C TYR A 126 0.99 23.91 -11.61
N LEU A 127 2.12 23.28 -11.94
CA LEU A 127 2.50 21.97 -11.42
C LEU A 127 2.45 21.91 -9.89
N GLU A 128 3.06 22.90 -9.23
CA GLU A 128 3.11 22.98 -7.77
C GLU A 128 1.74 23.25 -7.13
N LEU A 129 0.86 23.98 -7.84
CA LEU A 129 -0.46 24.34 -7.34
C LEU A 129 -1.42 23.16 -7.38
N TYR A 130 -1.53 22.47 -8.53
CA TYR A 130 -2.51 21.40 -8.72
C TYR A 130 -2.03 20.05 -8.20
N LYS A 131 -0.71 19.81 -8.20
CA LYS A 131 -0.08 18.53 -7.76
C LYS A 131 -0.76 17.30 -8.34
N ASP A 132 -1.28 17.41 -9.58
CA ASP A 132 -1.94 16.31 -10.30
C ASP A 132 -0.89 15.44 -10.97
N VAL A 133 -0.17 14.67 -10.16
CA VAL A 133 0.91 13.78 -10.58
C VAL A 133 0.72 12.39 -9.99
N CYS A 134 1.07 11.36 -10.74
CA CYS A 134 1.20 9.99 -10.25
C CYS A 134 2.68 9.62 -10.08
N TYR A 135 2.90 8.57 -9.28
CA TYR A 135 4.22 8.02 -8.98
C TYR A 135 4.31 6.61 -9.54
N ILE A 136 5.39 6.36 -10.28
CA ILE A 136 5.60 5.11 -11.02
C ILE A 136 6.98 4.56 -10.62
N GLU A 137 7.02 3.33 -10.12
CA GLU A 137 8.27 2.66 -9.81
C GLU A 137 9.09 2.41 -11.10
N SER A 138 10.41 2.54 -11.03
CA SER A 138 11.29 2.50 -12.20
C SER A 138 11.26 1.20 -13.02
N ASN A 139 10.73 0.11 -12.46
CA ASN A 139 10.53 -1.17 -13.17
C ASN A 139 9.05 -1.51 -13.37
N ALA A 140 8.14 -0.52 -13.25
CA ALA A 140 6.71 -0.72 -13.37
C ALA A 140 6.32 -1.34 -14.72
N ARG A 141 5.38 -2.29 -14.69
CA ARG A 141 4.78 -2.92 -15.87
C ARG A 141 3.72 -1.99 -16.49
N GLU A 142 3.30 -2.31 -17.69
CA GLU A 142 2.35 -1.49 -18.44
C GLU A 142 1.01 -1.29 -17.72
N ASP A 143 0.48 -2.34 -17.11
CA ASP A 143 -0.75 -2.30 -16.33
C ASP A 143 -0.60 -1.45 -15.05
N GLU A 144 0.59 -1.44 -14.44
CA GLU A 144 0.92 -0.58 -13.30
C GLU A 144 1.00 0.89 -13.72
N ILE A 145 1.58 1.19 -14.89
CA ILE A 145 1.61 2.54 -15.46
C ILE A 145 0.19 3.04 -15.71
N LYS A 146 -0.68 2.20 -16.29
CA LYS A 146 -2.11 2.52 -16.52
C LYS A 146 -2.83 2.80 -15.21
N ARG A 147 -2.64 1.97 -14.18
CA ARG A 147 -3.24 2.20 -12.86
C ARG A 147 -2.72 3.47 -12.19
N ALA A 148 -1.42 3.76 -12.28
CA ALA A 148 -0.85 5.00 -11.77
C ALA A 148 -1.49 6.22 -12.45
N LEU A 149 -1.54 6.23 -13.80
CA LEU A 149 -2.15 7.32 -14.56
C LEU A 149 -3.62 7.54 -14.18
N ALA A 150 -4.39 6.45 -14.00
CA ALA A 150 -5.81 6.52 -13.62
C ALA A 150 -6.07 7.22 -12.27
N THR A 151 -5.04 7.42 -11.44
CA THR A 151 -5.16 8.20 -10.19
C THR A 151 -5.15 9.70 -10.41
N THR A 152 -4.77 10.17 -11.61
CA THR A 152 -4.67 11.60 -11.96
C THR A 152 -5.94 12.11 -12.64
N LYS A 153 -6.16 13.43 -12.56
CA LYS A 153 -7.25 14.10 -13.29
C LYS A 153 -6.99 14.14 -14.80
N ILE A 154 -5.70 14.23 -15.18
CA ILE A 154 -5.30 14.28 -16.60
C ILE A 154 -5.57 12.97 -17.33
N ALA A 155 -5.78 11.84 -16.63
CA ALA A 155 -6.19 10.58 -17.25
C ALA A 155 -7.39 10.75 -18.17
N LYS A 156 -8.32 11.63 -17.82
CA LYS A 156 -9.52 11.92 -18.63
C LYS A 156 -9.20 12.42 -20.04
N LEU A 157 -8.03 13.02 -20.26
CA LEU A 157 -7.61 13.47 -21.59
C LEU A 157 -7.46 12.29 -22.56
N PHE A 158 -7.13 11.10 -22.04
CA PHE A 158 -6.92 9.88 -22.80
C PHE A 158 -8.20 9.02 -22.91
N ASP A 159 -9.29 9.46 -22.29
CA ASP A 159 -10.62 8.81 -22.31
C ASP A 159 -11.62 9.53 -23.24
N GLY A 160 -11.11 10.27 -24.23
CA GLY A 160 -11.96 10.98 -25.21
C GLY A 160 -12.62 12.26 -24.68
N PHE A 161 -12.09 12.87 -23.61
CA PHE A 161 -12.60 14.14 -23.06
C PHE A 161 -12.71 15.21 -24.15
N ARG A 162 -13.89 15.83 -24.31
CA ARG A 162 -14.20 16.85 -25.32
C ARG A 162 -13.86 16.45 -26.76
N GLY A 163 -13.83 15.14 -27.06
CA GLY A 163 -13.55 14.64 -28.39
C GLY A 163 -12.07 14.58 -28.79
N PHE A 164 -11.15 14.81 -27.84
CA PHE A 164 -9.72 14.60 -28.09
C PHE A 164 -9.43 13.10 -28.24
N ASP A 165 -8.65 12.74 -29.28
CA ASP A 165 -8.22 11.35 -29.56
C ASP A 165 -6.75 11.14 -29.15
N TYR A 166 -6.43 11.46 -27.88
CA TYR A 166 -5.10 11.22 -27.35
C TYR A 166 -4.95 9.76 -26.94
N LYS A 167 -3.81 9.15 -27.27
CA LYS A 167 -3.53 7.73 -27.05
C LYS A 167 -2.75 7.54 -25.75
N ILE A 168 -3.27 6.73 -24.82
CA ILE A 168 -2.57 6.38 -23.57
C ILE A 168 -1.22 5.68 -23.85
N GLU A 169 -1.11 4.98 -24.97
CA GLU A 169 0.10 4.30 -25.41
C GLU A 169 1.28 5.27 -25.59
N TRP A 170 1.03 6.54 -25.89
CA TRP A 170 2.10 7.56 -25.97
C TRP A 170 2.73 7.79 -24.60
N VAL A 171 1.93 7.82 -23.54
CA VAL A 171 2.43 7.96 -22.16
C VAL A 171 3.18 6.71 -21.75
N ILE A 172 2.62 5.52 -22.02
CA ILE A 172 3.25 4.24 -21.69
C ILE A 172 4.62 4.12 -22.37
N ASN A 173 4.71 4.44 -23.67
CA ASN A 173 5.96 4.39 -24.41
C ASN A 173 6.98 5.41 -23.88
N LEU A 174 6.53 6.61 -23.52
CA LEU A 174 7.40 7.62 -22.92
C LEU A 174 7.94 7.14 -21.56
N VAL A 175 7.10 6.59 -20.69
CA VAL A 175 7.53 6.05 -19.38
C VAL A 175 8.54 4.91 -19.60
N LYS A 176 8.29 4.00 -20.54
CA LYS A 176 9.25 2.93 -20.90
C LYS A 176 10.59 3.47 -21.42
N SER A 177 10.56 4.56 -22.20
CA SER A 177 11.79 5.24 -22.65
C SER A 177 12.56 5.84 -21.47
N VAL A 178 11.86 6.46 -20.52
CA VAL A 178 12.47 6.99 -19.29
C VAL A 178 13.01 5.85 -18.42
N GLN A 179 12.27 4.76 -18.25
CA GLN A 179 12.74 3.57 -17.51
C GLN A 179 14.07 3.05 -18.11
N LYS A 180 14.13 2.88 -19.43
CA LYS A 180 15.36 2.45 -20.11
C LYS A 180 16.50 3.45 -19.90
N MET A 181 16.22 4.75 -20.00
CA MET A 181 17.22 5.80 -19.77
C MET A 181 17.78 5.75 -18.35
N LEU A 182 16.93 5.55 -17.32
CA LEU A 182 17.33 5.45 -15.93
C LEU A 182 18.15 4.16 -15.64
N GLN A 183 17.84 3.07 -16.33
CA GLN A 183 18.60 1.80 -16.20
C GLN A 183 19.99 1.86 -16.80
N GLU A 184 20.15 2.59 -17.91
CA GLU A 184 21.41 2.68 -18.65
C GLU A 184 22.32 3.81 -18.18
N ASN A 185 21.83 4.71 -17.32
CA ASN A 185 22.59 5.88 -16.87
C ASN A 185 22.40 6.14 -15.37
N GLU A 186 23.43 6.66 -14.73
CA GLU A 186 23.37 7.16 -13.36
C GLU A 186 22.69 8.56 -13.36
N ILE A 187 21.37 8.60 -13.31
CA ILE A 187 20.56 9.82 -13.28
C ILE A 187 19.93 9.95 -11.89
N LYS A 188 20.27 11.02 -11.16
CA LYS A 188 19.67 11.37 -9.87
C LYS A 188 18.34 12.09 -10.03
N GLU A 189 18.25 12.96 -11.04
CA GLU A 189 17.06 13.76 -11.31
C GLU A 189 16.87 13.93 -12.81
N LEU A 190 15.65 13.74 -13.26
CA LEU A 190 15.16 14.06 -14.59
C LEU A 190 13.95 14.98 -14.43
N ASP A 191 13.91 16.05 -15.20
CA ASP A 191 12.79 16.99 -15.27
C ASP A 191 12.53 17.35 -16.74
N ILE A 192 11.36 17.00 -17.25
CA ILE A 192 10.86 17.40 -18.57
C ILE A 192 9.59 18.20 -18.37
N ASN A 193 9.71 19.54 -18.40
CA ASN A 193 8.64 20.48 -18.16
C ASN A 193 8.84 21.80 -18.93
N PRO A 194 8.00 22.10 -19.95
CA PRO A 194 6.80 21.37 -20.33
C PRO A 194 7.08 20.20 -21.29
N LEU A 195 6.32 19.13 -21.08
CA LEU A 195 6.07 18.09 -22.05
C LEU A 195 4.77 18.41 -22.78
N LYS A 196 4.80 18.65 -24.08
CA LYS A 196 3.61 19.02 -24.85
C LYS A 196 2.87 17.81 -25.39
N LEU A 197 1.59 17.68 -25.04
CA LEU A 197 0.68 16.71 -25.63
C LEU A 197 0.04 17.34 -26.87
N THR A 198 0.43 16.87 -28.04
CA THR A 198 -0.02 17.33 -29.35
C THR A 198 -0.96 16.30 -29.98
N LYS A 199 -1.60 16.62 -31.11
CA LYS A 199 -2.38 15.66 -31.91
C LYS A 199 -1.55 14.49 -32.44
N ASP A 200 -0.22 14.64 -32.54
CA ASP A 200 0.71 13.66 -33.14
C ASP A 200 1.59 12.95 -32.07
N GLY A 201 1.34 13.19 -30.79
CA GLY A 201 2.05 12.56 -29.67
C GLY A 201 2.67 13.56 -28.69
N LEU A 202 3.59 13.06 -27.89
CA LEU A 202 4.28 13.80 -26.83
C LEU A 202 5.60 14.38 -27.36
N VAL A 203 5.88 15.67 -27.02
CA VAL A 203 7.11 16.37 -27.42
C VAL A 203 7.72 17.06 -26.19
N ALA A 204 8.95 16.73 -25.86
CA ALA A 204 9.72 17.37 -24.78
C ALA A 204 10.26 18.72 -25.24
N VAL A 205 9.78 19.81 -24.64
CA VAL A 205 10.14 21.18 -25.06
C VAL A 205 11.23 21.79 -24.17
N ASP A 206 11.29 21.41 -22.93
CA ASP A 206 12.39 21.74 -22.03
C ASP A 206 12.72 20.53 -21.16
N ALA A 207 14.00 20.37 -20.85
CA ALA A 207 14.45 19.24 -20.04
C ALA A 207 15.68 19.62 -19.19
N ARG A 208 15.79 18.96 -18.05
CA ARG A 208 16.94 19.02 -17.16
C ARG A 208 17.31 17.63 -16.70
N ILE A 209 18.58 17.29 -16.70
CA ILE A 209 19.10 16.01 -16.19
C ILE A 209 20.27 16.29 -15.24
N LEU A 210 20.16 15.76 -14.03
CA LEU A 210 21.26 15.73 -13.06
C LEU A 210 21.82 14.31 -13.01
N LYS A 211 23.03 14.15 -13.54
CA LYS A 211 23.77 12.88 -13.48
C LYS A 211 24.58 12.78 -12.18
N GLY A 212 24.71 11.58 -11.66
CA GLY A 212 25.53 11.29 -10.48
C GLY A 212 25.26 9.91 -9.93
N LYS A 213 26.23 9.37 -9.20
CA LYS A 213 26.08 8.06 -8.55
C LYS A 213 24.88 8.08 -7.61
N LEU A 214 24.00 7.10 -7.76
CA LEU A 214 22.84 6.91 -6.89
C LEU A 214 23.30 6.57 -5.47
N GLU A 215 22.65 7.16 -4.48
CA GLU A 215 22.86 6.87 -3.06
C GLU A 215 22.06 5.64 -2.61
N TYR A 216 20.96 5.38 -3.33
CA TYR A 216 20.15 4.21 -3.08
C TYR A 216 20.91 2.92 -3.35
N SER A 217 20.98 2.06 -2.33
CA SER A 217 21.44 0.69 -2.47
C SER A 217 20.55 -0.23 -1.66
N GLU A 218 20.07 -1.28 -2.30
CA GLU A 218 19.28 -2.32 -1.64
C GLU A 218 20.11 -3.59 -1.51
N ILE A 219 20.38 -3.99 -0.28
CA ILE A 219 21.06 -5.26 -0.01
C ILE A 219 20.07 -6.38 -0.32
N GLN A 220 20.28 -7.08 -1.41
CA GLN A 220 19.49 -8.26 -1.76
C GLN A 220 19.82 -9.42 -0.85
N ARG A 221 18.80 -10.21 -0.53
CA ARG A 221 18.96 -11.45 0.22
C ARG A 221 19.33 -12.58 -0.74
N GLU A 222 20.62 -12.81 -0.92
CA GLU A 222 21.17 -13.68 -1.97
C GLU A 222 20.95 -15.20 -1.73
N GLN A 223 20.58 -15.63 -0.52
CA GLN A 223 20.51 -17.05 -0.20
C GLN A 223 19.09 -17.60 -0.20
N LYS A 224 18.89 -18.77 -0.81
CA LYS A 224 17.66 -19.56 -0.68
C LYS A 224 17.56 -20.09 0.75
N ARG A 225 16.68 -19.50 1.54
CA ARG A 225 16.47 -19.84 2.94
C ARG A 225 15.39 -20.92 3.12
N PRO A 226 15.35 -21.59 4.26
CA PRO A 226 14.27 -22.50 4.62
C PRO A 226 12.89 -21.84 4.51
N ASP A 227 11.85 -22.67 4.31
CA ASP A 227 10.48 -22.19 4.37
C ASP A 227 10.10 -21.88 5.82
N PHE A 228 9.88 -20.60 6.13
CA PHE A 228 9.54 -20.15 7.48
C PHE A 228 8.20 -20.71 7.97
N LEU A 229 7.26 -20.99 7.07
CA LEU A 229 5.92 -21.46 7.44
C LEU A 229 5.87 -22.95 7.79
N LYS A 230 6.96 -23.70 7.60
CA LYS A 230 7.03 -25.14 7.94
C LYS A 230 7.75 -25.35 9.26
N ASN A 231 7.01 -25.81 10.26
CA ASN A 231 7.50 -26.01 11.63
C ASN A 231 7.05 -27.39 12.13
N GLU A 232 7.99 -28.28 12.43
CA GLU A 232 7.70 -29.62 12.93
C GLU A 232 8.17 -29.79 14.38
N ARG A 233 9.32 -29.22 14.73
CA ARG A 233 9.96 -29.32 16.04
C ARG A 233 10.33 -27.94 16.58
N VAL A 234 9.53 -27.46 17.54
CA VAL A 234 9.60 -26.10 18.07
C VAL A 234 10.14 -26.12 19.50
N VAL A 235 11.14 -25.27 19.80
CA VAL A 235 11.65 -25.06 21.15
C VAL A 235 11.31 -23.65 21.65
N ILE A 236 10.78 -23.52 22.86
CA ILE A 236 10.58 -22.23 23.56
C ILE A 236 11.67 -22.07 24.60
N VAL A 237 12.62 -21.17 24.32
CA VAL A 237 13.72 -20.81 25.22
C VAL A 237 13.28 -19.64 26.10
N GLY A 238 13.21 -19.88 27.42
CA GLY A 238 12.62 -18.96 28.39
C GLY A 238 11.18 -19.32 28.76
N ALA A 239 10.74 -20.55 28.44
CA ALA A 239 9.46 -21.06 28.93
C ALA A 239 9.41 -20.97 30.47
N SER A 240 8.25 -20.57 31.02
CA SER A 240 8.11 -20.31 32.47
C SER A 240 6.96 -21.09 33.05
N THR A 241 7.14 -21.57 34.29
CA THR A 241 6.05 -22.15 35.10
C THR A 241 5.22 -21.09 35.82
N GLU A 242 5.67 -19.84 35.84
CA GLU A 242 5.03 -18.72 36.52
C GLU A 242 3.96 -18.10 35.63
N LYS A 243 2.67 -18.18 36.03
CA LYS A 243 1.56 -17.48 35.37
C LYS A 243 1.83 -15.96 35.31
N GLY A 244 1.48 -15.34 34.18
CA GLY A 244 1.74 -13.89 33.95
C GLY A 244 3.12 -13.57 33.35
N LYS A 245 4.03 -14.53 33.27
CA LYS A 245 5.28 -14.38 32.49
C LYS A 245 5.03 -14.63 31.02
N THR A 246 5.68 -13.87 30.15
CA THR A 246 5.59 -14.01 28.67
C THR A 246 5.86 -15.45 28.23
N GLY A 247 6.92 -16.08 28.76
CA GLY A 247 7.25 -17.47 28.43
C GLY A 247 6.19 -18.49 28.85
N TYR A 248 5.41 -18.23 29.91
CA TYR A 248 4.26 -19.05 30.29
C TYR A 248 3.12 -18.91 29.26
N THR A 249 2.80 -17.66 28.89
CA THR A 249 1.72 -17.37 27.94
C THR A 249 2.00 -18.01 26.58
N ILE A 250 3.22 -17.87 26.05
CA ILE A 250 3.62 -18.50 24.78
C ILE A 250 3.52 -20.03 24.88
N ALA A 251 4.07 -20.62 25.93
CA ALA A 251 4.01 -22.07 26.12
C ALA A 251 2.56 -22.59 26.26
N LYS A 252 1.67 -21.82 26.91
CA LYS A 252 0.24 -22.11 27.01
C LYS A 252 -0.45 -22.04 25.64
N ASN A 253 -0.22 -20.96 24.89
CA ASN A 253 -0.84 -20.74 23.58
C ASN A 253 -0.40 -21.80 22.56
N ALA A 254 0.82 -22.32 22.68
CA ALA A 254 1.37 -23.34 21.80
C ALA A 254 0.88 -24.76 22.05
N GLN A 255 0.01 -25.02 23.07
CA GLN A 255 -0.40 -26.37 23.44
C GLN A 255 -1.17 -27.12 22.33
N SER A 256 -1.81 -26.40 21.41
CA SER A 256 -2.54 -26.98 20.27
C SER A 256 -1.65 -27.35 19.09
N PHE A 257 -0.36 -27.06 19.15
CA PHE A 257 0.58 -27.36 18.07
C PHE A 257 0.60 -28.86 17.75
N LYS A 258 0.54 -29.16 16.45
CA LYS A 258 0.49 -30.56 15.96
C LYS A 258 1.85 -31.24 15.94
N GLY A 259 2.95 -30.49 16.01
CA GLY A 259 4.31 -31.01 16.03
C GLY A 259 4.88 -31.22 17.43
N GLU A 260 6.19 -31.41 17.52
CA GLU A 260 6.89 -31.58 18.80
C GLU A 260 7.21 -30.23 19.43
N LEU A 261 6.72 -30.03 20.67
CA LEU A 261 6.97 -28.79 21.44
C LEU A 261 7.89 -29.08 22.62
N LEU A 262 9.01 -28.37 22.70
CA LEU A 262 10.06 -28.50 23.69
C LEU A 262 10.21 -27.20 24.49
N TYR A 263 10.63 -27.31 25.75
CA TYR A 263 10.79 -26.17 26.64
C TYR A 263 12.19 -26.09 27.25
N VAL A 264 12.75 -24.87 27.30
CA VAL A 264 14.04 -24.61 27.96
C VAL A 264 13.88 -23.50 28.99
N ASN A 265 14.37 -23.77 30.21
CA ASN A 265 14.53 -22.79 31.29
C ASN A 265 15.68 -23.20 32.20
N ALA A 266 16.57 -22.29 32.56
CA ALA A 266 17.74 -22.58 33.39
C ALA A 266 17.43 -23.24 34.75
N LYS A 267 16.20 -23.06 35.27
CA LYS A 267 15.75 -23.72 36.52
C LYS A 267 15.44 -25.21 36.32
N GLY A 268 15.20 -25.66 35.08
CA GLY A 268 14.71 -27.02 34.81
C GLY A 268 13.31 -27.30 35.38
N GLY A 269 12.91 -28.54 35.42
CA GLY A 269 11.62 -28.98 35.97
C GLY A 269 10.65 -29.52 34.93
N GLU A 270 9.36 -29.23 35.09
CA GLU A 270 8.28 -29.68 34.23
C GLU A 270 7.31 -28.53 33.93
N LEU A 271 6.75 -28.48 32.69
CA LEU A 271 5.73 -27.54 32.28
C LEU A 271 4.74 -28.23 31.35
N PHE A 272 3.44 -28.19 31.68
CA PHE A 272 2.36 -28.81 30.94
C PHE A 272 2.60 -30.33 30.66
N GLY A 273 3.15 -31.05 31.64
CA GLY A 273 3.44 -32.49 31.52
C GLY A 273 4.67 -32.82 30.67
N LYS A 274 5.49 -31.83 30.29
CA LYS A 274 6.72 -32.04 29.51
C LYS A 274 7.94 -31.56 30.28
N LYS A 275 9.08 -32.21 30.03
CA LYS A 275 10.38 -31.87 30.60
C LYS A 275 10.76 -30.42 30.23
N LEU A 276 11.22 -29.68 31.22
CA LEU A 276 11.81 -28.35 31.07
C LEU A 276 13.34 -28.51 31.12
N TYR A 277 13.99 -28.48 29.94
CA TYR A 277 15.43 -28.60 29.81
C TYR A 277 16.14 -27.38 30.39
N LYS A 278 17.34 -27.52 30.93
CA LYS A 278 18.09 -26.39 31.49
C LYS A 278 18.80 -25.55 30.42
N SER A 279 19.17 -26.18 29.31
CA SER A 279 19.79 -25.52 28.15
C SER A 279 19.38 -26.18 26.84
N VAL A 280 19.59 -25.48 25.71
CA VAL A 280 19.37 -26.01 24.36
C VAL A 280 20.27 -27.21 24.09
N SER A 281 21.48 -27.23 24.66
CA SER A 281 22.45 -28.34 24.48
C SER A 281 21.99 -29.66 25.05
N GLU A 282 21.08 -29.70 26.05
CA GLU A 282 20.48 -30.93 26.60
C GLU A 282 19.43 -31.59 25.68
N ILE A 283 18.99 -30.87 24.64
CA ILE A 283 17.98 -31.40 23.70
C ILE A 283 18.70 -32.27 22.64
N ASP A 284 18.27 -33.47 22.47
CA ASP A 284 18.78 -34.34 21.42
C ASP A 284 18.12 -34.04 20.06
N GLY A 285 18.92 -34.20 18.99
CA GLY A 285 18.48 -34.01 17.61
C GLY A 285 18.38 -32.57 17.14
N ASP A 286 17.87 -32.40 15.92
CA ASP A 286 17.75 -31.11 15.24
C ASP A 286 16.56 -30.29 15.76
N ILE A 287 16.56 -28.99 15.59
CA ILE A 287 15.49 -28.05 15.98
C ILE A 287 15.12 -27.22 14.76
N ASP A 288 13.86 -27.34 14.31
CA ASP A 288 13.42 -26.55 13.17
C ASP A 288 13.23 -25.07 13.53
N THR A 289 12.52 -24.82 14.63
CA THR A 289 12.12 -23.48 15.02
C THR A 289 12.42 -23.23 16.50
N ALA A 290 13.02 -22.10 16.80
CA ALA A 290 13.24 -21.65 18.17
C ALA A 290 12.54 -20.32 18.44
N VAL A 291 11.92 -20.22 19.61
CA VAL A 291 11.33 -18.98 20.14
C VAL A 291 12.14 -18.54 21.34
N ILE A 292 12.69 -17.33 21.30
CA ILE A 292 13.52 -16.79 22.37
C ILE A 292 12.74 -15.74 23.16
N VAL A 293 12.60 -15.97 24.47
CA VAL A 293 11.92 -15.04 25.41
C VAL A 293 12.71 -14.95 26.72
N ILE A 294 13.99 -14.59 26.61
CA ILE A 294 14.95 -14.43 27.71
C ILE A 294 15.55 -13.01 27.67
N GLY A 295 16.33 -12.63 28.68
CA GLY A 295 17.00 -11.31 28.67
C GLY A 295 17.93 -11.13 27.47
N ALA A 296 17.97 -9.93 26.90
CA ALA A 296 18.68 -9.61 25.64
C ALA A 296 20.14 -10.08 25.62
N LYS A 297 20.89 -9.91 26.71
CA LYS A 297 22.30 -10.34 26.84
C LYS A 297 22.54 -11.85 26.66
N PHE A 298 21.49 -12.66 26.76
CA PHE A 298 21.59 -14.13 26.58
C PHE A 298 21.15 -14.59 25.18
N VAL A 299 20.62 -13.72 24.36
CA VAL A 299 20.07 -14.08 23.04
C VAL A 299 21.17 -14.59 22.11
N ILE A 300 22.24 -13.82 21.89
CA ILE A 300 23.35 -14.20 21.01
C ILE A 300 24.02 -15.51 21.45
N PRO A 301 24.38 -15.70 22.75
CA PRO A 301 24.88 -16.98 23.22
C PRO A 301 23.94 -18.16 22.93
N THR A 302 22.63 -17.96 23.10
CA THR A 302 21.62 -18.99 22.79
C THR A 302 21.54 -19.30 21.31
N ILE A 303 21.67 -18.31 20.42
CA ILE A 303 21.73 -18.52 18.97
C ILE A 303 22.89 -19.46 18.61
N HIS A 304 24.07 -19.25 19.21
CA HIS A 304 25.23 -20.14 18.99
C HIS A 304 24.99 -21.60 19.42
N GLU A 305 24.17 -21.85 20.44
CA GLU A 305 23.75 -23.20 20.79
C GLU A 305 22.75 -23.77 19.77
N LEU A 306 21.76 -22.97 19.36
CA LEU A 306 20.71 -23.35 18.40
C LEU A 306 21.26 -23.68 17.01
N VAL A 307 22.26 -22.94 16.55
CA VAL A 307 22.93 -23.19 15.26
C VAL A 307 23.52 -24.60 15.19
N LYS A 308 24.06 -25.14 16.31
CA LYS A 308 24.58 -26.51 16.40
C LYS A 308 23.46 -27.57 16.25
N LYS A 309 22.19 -27.17 16.40
CA LYS A 309 20.99 -28.02 16.24
C LYS A 309 20.32 -27.85 14.88
N LYS A 310 21.01 -27.31 13.88
CA LYS A 310 20.54 -27.08 12.50
C LYS A 310 19.26 -26.22 12.42
N LEU A 311 19.22 -25.17 13.22
CA LEU A 311 18.13 -24.20 13.27
C LEU A 311 17.74 -23.72 11.87
N LYS A 312 16.44 -23.70 11.57
CA LYS A 312 15.86 -23.17 10.33
C LYS A 312 15.19 -21.82 10.55
N ASN A 313 14.46 -21.66 11.65
CA ASN A 313 13.65 -20.49 11.95
C ASN A 313 13.87 -20.03 13.39
N LEU A 314 14.02 -18.73 13.58
CA LEU A 314 14.19 -18.08 14.86
C LEU A 314 13.17 -16.97 15.05
N ILE A 315 12.42 -16.99 16.15
CA ILE A 315 11.52 -15.93 16.56
C ILE A 315 12.05 -15.32 17.85
N ILE A 316 12.38 -14.03 17.84
CA ILE A 316 12.94 -13.33 19.01
C ILE A 316 11.88 -12.38 19.56
N ILE A 317 11.19 -12.79 20.61
CA ILE A 317 10.21 -11.99 21.34
C ILE A 317 10.90 -10.87 22.12
N THR A 318 12.09 -11.17 22.64
CA THR A 318 12.91 -10.29 23.47
C THR A 318 13.12 -8.92 22.81
N ALA A 319 12.86 -7.86 23.58
CA ALA A 319 13.22 -6.48 23.27
C ALA A 319 14.58 -6.11 23.91
N GLY A 320 15.09 -4.90 23.62
CA GLY A 320 16.34 -4.38 24.14
C GLY A 320 17.48 -4.41 23.13
N PHE A 321 17.16 -4.17 21.86
CA PHE A 321 18.12 -4.11 20.74
C PHE A 321 18.12 -2.70 20.11
N LYS A 322 18.00 -2.56 18.82
CA LYS A 322 18.07 -1.28 18.10
C LYS A 322 17.12 -0.21 18.66
N GLU A 323 15.90 -0.58 19.04
CA GLU A 323 14.92 0.33 19.65
C GLU A 323 15.37 0.86 21.04
N SER A 324 16.43 0.25 21.61
CA SER A 324 17.06 0.64 22.87
C SER A 324 18.51 1.12 22.68
N GLY A 325 18.95 1.35 21.42
CA GLY A 325 20.28 1.82 21.08
C GLY A 325 21.35 0.74 21.02
N HIS A 326 20.97 -0.54 20.95
CA HIS A 326 21.90 -1.68 20.81
C HIS A 326 21.89 -2.19 19.37
N ASP A 327 22.29 -1.32 18.42
CA ASP A 327 22.30 -1.63 16.98
C ASP A 327 23.28 -2.75 16.65
N ALA A 328 24.45 -2.76 17.28
CA ALA A 328 25.52 -3.75 17.00
C ALA A 328 25.08 -5.18 17.32
N GLU A 329 24.34 -5.39 18.41
CA GLU A 329 23.82 -6.69 18.79
C GLU A 329 22.73 -7.17 17.82
N GLU A 330 21.90 -6.25 17.31
CA GLU A 330 20.89 -6.57 16.30
C GLU A 330 21.52 -6.92 14.95
N GLU A 331 22.56 -6.17 14.53
CA GLU A 331 23.32 -6.45 13.32
C GLU A 331 24.02 -7.82 13.41
N GLU A 332 24.54 -8.19 14.59
CA GLU A 332 25.14 -9.51 14.83
C GLU A 332 24.12 -10.63 14.66
N ILE A 333 22.87 -10.46 15.12
CA ILE A 333 21.79 -11.42 14.88
C ILE A 333 21.57 -11.61 13.38
N GLY A 334 21.49 -10.51 12.62
CA GLY A 334 21.35 -10.56 11.16
C GLY A 334 22.52 -11.27 10.47
N ARG A 335 23.76 -11.00 10.93
CA ARG A 335 24.97 -11.64 10.43
C ARG A 335 24.98 -13.15 10.70
N LEU A 336 24.60 -13.59 11.89
CA LEU A 336 24.49 -15.00 12.25
C LEU A 336 23.45 -15.71 11.40
N ALA A 337 22.27 -15.06 11.17
CA ALA A 337 21.23 -15.56 10.31
C ALA A 337 21.73 -15.79 8.87
N ALA A 338 22.47 -14.83 8.32
CA ALA A 338 23.06 -14.93 7.00
C ALA A 338 24.14 -16.05 6.93
N THR A 339 25.05 -16.09 7.90
CA THR A 339 26.18 -17.03 7.94
C THR A 339 25.69 -18.49 8.05
N HIS A 340 24.66 -18.74 8.87
CA HIS A 340 24.19 -20.09 9.18
C HIS A 340 22.89 -20.46 8.46
N ASN A 341 22.41 -19.60 7.56
CA ASN A 341 21.25 -19.86 6.67
C ASN A 341 19.95 -20.21 7.42
N PHE A 342 19.62 -19.44 8.46
CA PHE A 342 18.32 -19.53 9.13
C PHE A 342 17.53 -18.22 9.02
N ASN A 343 16.21 -18.28 9.15
CA ASN A 343 15.34 -17.11 9.14
C ASN A 343 15.21 -16.49 10.52
N VAL A 344 15.01 -15.16 10.61
CA VAL A 344 14.71 -14.46 11.86
C VAL A 344 13.46 -13.58 11.71
N ILE A 345 12.53 -13.73 12.66
CA ILE A 345 11.46 -12.76 12.95
C ILE A 345 11.78 -12.06 14.27
N GLY A 346 11.59 -10.76 14.30
CA GLY A 346 11.99 -9.91 15.41
C GLY A 346 13.38 -9.30 15.19
N PRO A 347 14.09 -8.92 16.28
CA PRO A 347 13.67 -8.97 17.68
C PRO A 347 12.51 -8.02 17.99
N ASN A 348 12.09 -7.97 19.27
CA ASN A 348 11.00 -7.09 19.72
C ASN A 348 9.68 -7.34 18.97
N CYS A 349 9.22 -8.58 18.91
CA CYS A 349 8.00 -8.96 18.20
C CYS A 349 6.97 -9.62 19.14
N LEU A 350 5.68 -9.63 18.72
CA LEU A 350 4.60 -10.30 19.45
C LEU A 350 4.67 -11.83 19.30
N GLY A 351 5.21 -12.31 18.19
CA GLY A 351 5.28 -13.71 17.84
C GLY A 351 4.64 -14.07 16.50
N PHE A 352 4.27 -15.34 16.38
CA PHE A 352 3.80 -15.95 15.14
C PHE A 352 2.64 -16.90 15.39
N TYR A 353 1.67 -16.94 14.45
CA TYR A 353 0.58 -17.91 14.41
C TYR A 353 0.41 -18.47 12.99
N ALA A 354 0.18 -19.78 12.91
CA ALA A 354 -0.19 -20.49 11.68
C ALA A 354 -1.31 -21.51 11.97
N ASN A 355 -2.42 -21.43 11.23
CA ASN A 355 -3.59 -22.25 11.48
C ASN A 355 -3.42 -23.72 11.00
N GLU A 356 -2.67 -23.94 9.93
CA GLU A 356 -2.46 -25.29 9.37
C GLU A 356 -1.77 -26.23 10.39
N GLU A 357 -0.77 -25.70 11.09
CA GLU A 357 0.02 -26.41 12.10
C GLU A 357 -0.56 -26.28 13.51
N LYS A 358 -1.60 -25.44 13.69
CA LYS A 358 -2.12 -25.01 15.00
C LYS A 358 -1.04 -24.43 15.91
N LEU A 359 -0.04 -23.80 15.30
CA LEU A 359 1.08 -23.21 16.02
C LEU A 359 0.76 -21.77 16.42
N ASN A 360 0.59 -21.54 17.73
CA ASN A 360 0.43 -20.22 18.30
C ASN A 360 1.57 -19.93 19.28
N ILE A 361 2.58 -19.22 18.84
CA ILE A 361 3.72 -18.77 19.63
C ILE A 361 3.70 -17.24 19.81
N THR A 362 2.50 -16.67 19.95
CA THR A 362 2.32 -15.28 20.36
C THR A 362 2.13 -15.18 21.87
N PHE A 363 2.42 -13.99 22.43
CA PHE A 363 2.03 -13.67 23.80
C PHE A 363 0.77 -12.78 23.86
N GLY A 364 0.03 -12.69 22.76
CA GLY A 364 -1.28 -12.05 22.73
C GLY A 364 -2.30 -12.77 23.60
N THR A 365 -3.28 -12.03 24.10
CA THR A 365 -4.40 -12.56 24.86
C THR A 365 -5.54 -12.98 23.93
N GLY A 366 -6.32 -13.98 24.36
CA GLY A 366 -7.50 -14.41 23.62
C GLY A 366 -7.27 -15.62 22.70
N MET A 367 -8.39 -16.18 22.24
CA MET A 367 -8.40 -17.30 21.30
C MET A 367 -8.22 -16.76 19.87
N VAL A 368 -7.30 -17.32 19.13
CA VAL A 368 -7.18 -17.08 17.69
C VAL A 368 -8.00 -18.12 16.95
N HIS A 369 -9.03 -17.66 16.23
CA HIS A 369 -9.83 -18.54 15.38
C HIS A 369 -9.13 -18.82 14.06
N ASP A 370 -9.41 -19.98 13.48
CA ASP A 370 -8.94 -20.30 12.14
C ASP A 370 -9.69 -19.48 11.09
N GLY A 371 -8.96 -19.01 10.10
CA GLY A 371 -9.51 -18.21 8.99
C GLY A 371 -8.57 -18.25 7.79
N SER A 372 -8.88 -17.45 6.78
CA SER A 372 -8.12 -17.42 5.52
C SER A 372 -7.32 -16.14 5.29
N HIS A 373 -7.31 -15.21 6.26
CA HIS A 373 -6.61 -13.94 6.12
C HIS A 373 -5.29 -13.95 6.89
N ALA A 374 -4.19 -13.59 6.23
CA ALA A 374 -2.90 -13.40 6.89
C ALA A 374 -2.74 -11.94 7.31
N PHE A 375 -2.14 -11.71 8.48
CA PHE A 375 -1.82 -10.38 8.96
C PHE A 375 -0.34 -10.27 9.31
N VAL A 376 0.38 -9.34 8.67
CA VAL A 376 1.79 -9.03 8.90
C VAL A 376 1.91 -7.63 9.48
N SER A 377 2.51 -7.50 10.65
CA SER A 377 2.60 -6.22 11.36
C SER A 377 4.01 -5.92 11.85
N GLN A 378 4.45 -4.67 11.65
CA GLN A 378 5.65 -4.14 12.30
C GLN A 378 5.40 -3.77 13.77
N SER A 379 4.12 -3.55 14.17
CA SER A 379 3.75 -3.26 15.55
C SER A 379 3.09 -4.45 16.22
N GLY A 380 3.70 -4.94 17.30
CA GLY A 380 3.12 -6.00 18.14
C GLY A 380 1.83 -5.55 18.83
N ALA A 381 1.75 -4.29 19.28
CA ALA A 381 0.58 -3.75 19.95
C ALA A 381 -0.63 -3.63 19.01
N VAL A 382 -0.43 -3.17 17.78
CA VAL A 382 -1.48 -3.14 16.74
C VAL A 382 -1.97 -4.55 16.44
N LEU A 383 -1.06 -5.51 16.30
CA LEU A 383 -1.44 -6.89 16.06
C LEU A 383 -2.26 -7.46 17.23
N ALA A 384 -1.83 -7.23 18.46
CA ALA A 384 -2.55 -7.69 19.66
C ALA A 384 -3.96 -7.07 19.74
N SER A 385 -4.12 -5.77 19.47
CA SER A 385 -5.42 -5.09 19.47
C SER A 385 -6.38 -5.64 18.42
N LEU A 386 -5.86 -5.94 17.22
CA LEU A 386 -6.68 -6.53 16.13
C LEU A 386 -7.00 -8.00 16.37
N MET A 387 -6.11 -8.76 17.04
CA MET A 387 -6.39 -10.12 17.49
C MET A 387 -7.57 -10.15 18.50
N ASP A 388 -7.56 -9.25 19.47
CA ASP A 388 -8.62 -9.12 20.48
C ASP A 388 -9.96 -8.76 19.83
N ARG A 389 -9.94 -7.76 18.94
CA ARG A 389 -11.12 -7.35 18.16
C ARG A 389 -11.66 -8.46 17.25
N ALA A 390 -10.78 -9.21 16.62
CA ALA A 390 -11.16 -10.36 15.78
C ALA A 390 -11.79 -11.48 16.61
N ALA A 391 -11.22 -11.79 17.78
CA ALA A 391 -11.73 -12.80 18.68
C ALA A 391 -13.15 -12.47 19.17
N GLU A 392 -13.41 -11.19 19.50
CA GLU A 392 -14.73 -10.70 19.89
C GLU A 392 -15.79 -10.98 18.81
N LEU A 393 -15.42 -10.88 17.54
CA LEU A 393 -16.31 -11.04 16.38
C LEU A 393 -16.26 -12.46 15.77
N GLY A 394 -15.54 -13.39 16.38
CA GLY A 394 -15.38 -14.75 15.82
C GLY A 394 -14.61 -14.80 14.49
N LEU A 395 -13.84 -13.74 14.17
CA LEU A 395 -13.02 -13.68 12.96
C LEU A 395 -11.71 -14.42 13.18
N GLY A 396 -11.25 -15.13 12.14
CA GLY A 396 -10.06 -15.94 12.20
C GLY A 396 -8.97 -15.53 11.21
N PHE A 397 -7.78 -16.09 11.44
CA PHE A 397 -6.61 -15.83 10.62
C PHE A 397 -5.99 -17.13 10.10
N SER A 398 -5.39 -17.06 8.92
CA SER A 398 -4.49 -18.11 8.45
C SER A 398 -3.12 -17.99 9.12
N HIS A 399 -2.59 -16.77 9.15
CA HIS A 399 -1.30 -16.44 9.74
C HIS A 399 -1.36 -15.08 10.45
N LEU A 400 -0.65 -14.98 11.58
CA LEU A 400 -0.34 -13.72 12.24
C LEU A 400 1.18 -13.64 12.39
N ILE A 401 1.79 -12.57 11.86
CA ILE A 401 3.25 -12.42 11.83
C ILE A 401 3.62 -11.05 12.35
N SER A 402 4.20 -11.00 13.55
CA SER A 402 4.76 -9.77 14.09
C SER A 402 6.24 -9.71 13.73
N VAL A 403 6.63 -8.81 12.83
CA VAL A 403 8.02 -8.73 12.38
C VAL A 403 8.95 -7.94 13.31
N GLY A 404 8.41 -7.17 14.26
CA GLY A 404 9.19 -6.38 15.21
C GLY A 404 10.17 -5.44 14.51
N ASN A 405 11.44 -5.41 14.95
CA ASN A 405 12.50 -4.62 14.33
C ASN A 405 12.86 -5.10 12.91
N ALA A 406 12.44 -6.30 12.52
CA ALA A 406 12.60 -6.87 11.20
C ALA A 406 14.07 -6.93 10.70
N VAL A 407 14.95 -7.49 11.54
CA VAL A 407 16.39 -7.58 11.24
C VAL A 407 16.68 -8.41 9.99
N ASP A 408 15.86 -9.43 9.71
CA ASP A 408 16.05 -10.35 8.59
C ASP A 408 14.78 -10.49 7.72
N LEU A 409 13.72 -11.18 8.22
CA LEU A 409 12.45 -11.30 7.48
C LEU A 409 11.64 -10.02 7.58
N ARG A 410 11.28 -9.48 6.42
CA ARG A 410 10.42 -8.31 6.23
C ARG A 410 9.23 -8.67 5.36
N SER A 411 8.33 -7.73 5.15
CA SER A 411 7.15 -7.97 4.30
C SER A 411 7.52 -8.47 2.89
N ALA A 412 8.65 -8.00 2.34
CA ALA A 412 9.14 -8.44 1.03
C ALA A 412 9.44 -9.94 0.97
N GLU A 413 9.99 -10.52 2.03
CA GLU A 413 10.30 -11.94 2.14
C GLU A 413 9.08 -12.78 2.54
N ILE A 414 8.17 -12.20 3.32
CA ILE A 414 6.99 -12.90 3.86
C ILE A 414 5.86 -13.04 2.82
N ILE A 415 5.64 -12.01 1.99
CA ILE A 415 4.57 -12.02 0.97
C ILE A 415 4.66 -13.24 0.04
N PRO A 416 5.83 -13.61 -0.54
CA PRO A 416 5.93 -14.82 -1.36
C PRO A 416 5.61 -16.12 -0.62
N MET A 417 5.96 -16.21 0.67
CA MET A 417 5.64 -17.38 1.51
C MET A 417 4.12 -17.50 1.69
N LEU A 418 3.46 -16.39 2.06
CA LEU A 418 2.01 -16.34 2.22
C LEU A 418 1.27 -16.54 0.89
N ASN A 419 1.84 -16.08 -0.22
CA ASN A 419 1.28 -16.33 -1.56
C ASN A 419 1.18 -17.83 -1.86
N ASN A 420 2.15 -18.61 -1.41
CA ASN A 420 2.20 -20.06 -1.60
C ASN A 420 1.40 -20.84 -0.53
N ALA A 421 1.04 -20.25 0.60
CA ALA A 421 0.28 -20.88 1.67
C ALA A 421 -1.17 -21.13 1.23
N LYS A 422 -1.63 -22.40 1.30
CA LYS A 422 -2.98 -22.79 0.84
C LYS A 422 -4.09 -22.21 1.70
N SER A 423 -3.87 -22.10 3.00
CA SER A 423 -4.83 -21.53 3.95
C SER A 423 -4.97 -20.00 3.84
N CYS A 424 -4.09 -19.32 3.11
CA CYS A 424 -4.11 -17.86 2.98
C CYS A 424 -4.85 -17.44 1.70
N GLU A 425 -5.88 -16.60 1.81
CA GLU A 425 -6.62 -16.02 0.67
C GLU A 425 -6.34 -14.53 0.48
N SER A 426 -5.91 -13.83 1.50
CA SER A 426 -5.53 -12.42 1.42
C SER A 426 -4.50 -12.05 2.47
N ILE A 427 -3.78 -10.95 2.24
CA ILE A 427 -2.68 -10.48 3.09
C ILE A 427 -2.99 -9.05 3.56
N ALA A 428 -3.03 -8.84 4.86
CA ALA A 428 -3.11 -7.51 5.47
C ALA A 428 -1.71 -7.11 6.00
N LEU A 429 -1.29 -5.88 5.69
CA LEU A 429 0.02 -5.34 6.07
C LEU A 429 -0.15 -4.08 6.91
N TYR A 430 0.48 -4.04 8.08
CA TYR A 430 0.68 -2.81 8.85
C TYR A 430 2.15 -2.41 8.77
N LEU A 431 2.45 -1.26 8.14
CA LEU A 431 3.81 -0.78 7.91
C LEU A 431 4.05 0.59 8.51
N GLU A 432 5.13 0.74 9.28
CA GLU A 432 5.63 2.00 9.82
C GLU A 432 6.73 2.59 8.93
N GLY A 433 7.65 1.74 8.47
CA GLY A 433 8.72 2.07 7.54
C GLY A 433 8.97 0.97 6.53
N VAL A 434 9.65 1.31 5.43
CA VAL A 434 10.05 0.34 4.39
C VAL A 434 11.52 0.55 4.10
N ALA A 435 12.33 -0.47 4.30
CA ALA A 435 13.77 -0.41 4.06
C ALA A 435 14.20 -1.02 2.72
N ARG A 436 13.37 -1.89 2.12
CA ARG A 436 13.63 -2.57 0.84
C ARG A 436 12.43 -2.37 -0.08
N GLY A 437 12.32 -1.17 -0.66
CA GLY A 437 11.14 -0.78 -1.42
C GLY A 437 11.01 -1.51 -2.75
N LYS A 438 12.11 -1.73 -3.48
CA LYS A 438 12.10 -2.47 -4.75
C LYS A 438 11.73 -3.93 -4.53
N SER A 439 12.35 -4.60 -3.55
CA SER A 439 12.01 -5.98 -3.20
C SER A 439 10.55 -6.11 -2.76
N LEU A 440 10.02 -5.12 -2.02
CA LEU A 440 8.60 -5.09 -1.66
C LEU A 440 7.71 -4.98 -2.90
N CYS A 441 8.02 -4.06 -3.82
CA CYS A 441 7.29 -3.91 -5.08
C CYS A 441 7.31 -5.21 -5.90
N GLU A 442 8.46 -5.86 -6.00
CA GLU A 442 8.60 -7.13 -6.73
C GLU A 442 7.78 -8.25 -6.08
N SER A 443 7.82 -8.37 -4.76
CA SER A 443 7.05 -9.37 -4.02
C SER A 443 5.54 -9.17 -4.16
N ILE A 444 5.07 -7.91 -4.13
CA ILE A 444 3.68 -7.55 -4.36
C ILE A 444 3.27 -7.87 -5.81
N ARG A 445 4.10 -7.49 -6.79
CA ARG A 445 3.88 -7.71 -8.23
C ARG A 445 3.71 -9.19 -8.58
N ASN A 446 4.40 -10.05 -7.87
CA ASN A 446 4.36 -11.50 -8.06
C ASN A 446 3.36 -12.21 -7.12
N CYS A 447 2.60 -11.47 -6.31
CA CYS A 447 1.56 -12.01 -5.44
C CYS A 447 0.21 -12.03 -6.17
N ASN A 448 -0.44 -13.19 -6.16
CA ASN A 448 -1.77 -13.38 -6.78
C ASN A 448 -2.92 -13.13 -5.80
N LYS A 449 -2.61 -12.89 -4.52
CA LYS A 449 -3.61 -12.67 -3.47
C LYS A 449 -3.84 -11.19 -3.24
N PRO A 450 -5.06 -10.76 -2.91
CA PRO A 450 -5.33 -9.37 -2.56
C PRO A 450 -4.49 -8.94 -1.36
N ILE A 451 -3.89 -7.74 -1.47
CA ILE A 451 -3.09 -7.13 -0.41
C ILE A 451 -3.79 -5.87 0.07
N TYR A 452 -4.01 -5.79 1.39
CA TYR A 452 -4.55 -4.64 2.10
C TYR A 452 -3.44 -4.01 2.94
N LEU A 453 -3.24 -2.71 2.85
CA LEU A 453 -2.11 -2.06 3.48
C LEU A 453 -2.52 -0.81 4.25
N PHE A 454 -2.16 -0.77 5.52
CA PHE A 454 -2.19 0.44 6.33
C PHE A 454 -0.76 0.96 6.52
N LYS A 455 -0.51 2.19 6.07
CA LYS A 455 0.77 2.88 6.28
C LYS A 455 0.63 3.86 7.41
N ALA A 456 1.36 3.62 8.48
CA ALA A 456 1.52 4.58 9.58
C ALA A 456 2.52 5.70 9.21
N ALA A 457 2.67 6.67 10.09
CA ALA A 457 3.61 7.80 9.94
C ALA A 457 3.38 8.64 8.66
N LYS A 458 2.12 9.02 8.41
CA LYS A 458 1.71 9.82 7.25
C LYS A 458 2.11 11.30 7.36
N SER A 459 2.04 11.89 8.55
CA SER A 459 2.38 13.29 8.82
C SER A 459 3.82 13.44 9.35
N GLU A 460 4.39 14.63 9.22
CA GLU A 460 5.73 14.92 9.77
C GLU A 460 5.80 14.70 11.30
N ALA A 461 4.74 15.03 12.02
CA ALA A 461 4.65 14.74 13.45
C ALA A 461 4.68 13.22 13.73
N ALA A 462 3.91 12.45 12.95
CA ALA A 462 3.88 11.00 13.08
C ALA A 462 5.21 10.34 12.64
N LYS A 463 5.91 10.89 11.64
CA LYS A 463 7.24 10.43 11.23
C LYS A 463 8.26 10.57 12.37
N LYS A 464 8.26 11.72 13.07
CA LYS A 464 9.14 11.94 14.24
C LYS A 464 8.84 10.95 15.37
N ALA A 465 7.57 10.69 15.64
CA ALA A 465 7.17 9.72 16.65
C ALA A 465 7.61 8.29 16.28
N ALA A 466 7.37 7.86 15.03
CA ALA A 466 7.78 6.54 14.53
C ALA A 466 9.32 6.37 14.57
N PHE A 467 10.07 7.38 14.14
CA PHE A 467 11.54 7.35 14.20
C PHE A 467 12.06 7.14 15.62
N SER A 468 11.48 7.84 16.61
CA SER A 468 11.85 7.69 18.03
C SER A 468 11.54 6.30 18.58
N HIS A 469 10.59 5.57 17.97
CA HIS A 469 10.13 4.26 18.44
C HIS A 469 10.84 3.09 17.73
N THR A 470 11.06 3.20 16.41
CA THR A 470 11.53 2.07 15.58
C THR A 470 12.89 2.31 14.93
N GLY A 471 13.43 3.54 14.99
CA GLY A 471 14.67 3.94 14.30
C GLY A 471 14.57 3.93 12.76
N ASN A 472 13.39 3.73 12.19
CA ASN A 472 13.18 3.69 10.74
C ASN A 472 12.69 5.03 10.19
N LEU A 473 13.34 5.53 9.14
CA LEU A 473 12.89 6.72 8.41
C LEU A 473 11.65 6.39 7.59
N SER A 474 10.59 7.18 7.76
CA SER A 474 9.39 7.11 6.92
C SER A 474 9.56 8.09 5.75
N GLY A 475 9.61 7.57 4.51
CA GLY A 475 9.73 8.33 3.27
C GLY A 475 8.51 9.21 2.94
N ASN A 476 8.43 9.70 1.69
CA ASN A 476 7.30 10.49 1.20
C ASN A 476 6.03 9.62 1.10
N TYR A 477 5.01 9.92 1.94
CA TYR A 477 3.76 9.15 1.97
C TYR A 477 3.00 9.18 0.64
N ALA A 478 2.95 10.33 -0.06
CA ALA A 478 2.23 10.43 -1.34
C ALA A 478 2.87 9.53 -2.40
N MET A 479 4.19 9.51 -2.47
CA MET A 479 4.96 8.64 -3.34
C MET A 479 4.74 7.16 -2.99
N PHE A 480 4.89 6.80 -1.72
CA PHE A 480 4.64 5.45 -1.24
C PHE A 480 3.22 4.97 -1.62
N ASN A 481 2.21 5.78 -1.29
CA ASN A 481 0.81 5.47 -1.56
C ASN A 481 0.54 5.31 -3.07
N GLY A 482 1.06 6.22 -3.90
CA GLY A 482 0.90 6.14 -5.36
C GLY A 482 1.52 4.88 -5.96
N ILE A 483 2.73 4.49 -5.52
CA ILE A 483 3.40 3.26 -5.95
C ILE A 483 2.58 2.03 -5.50
N MET A 484 2.14 1.96 -4.26
CA MET A 484 1.34 0.83 -3.77
C MET A 484 0.01 0.70 -4.54
N GLN A 485 -0.69 1.81 -4.81
CA GLN A 485 -1.91 1.81 -5.62
C GLN A 485 -1.65 1.36 -7.07
N SER A 486 -0.54 1.78 -7.68
CA SER A 486 -0.16 1.32 -9.03
C SER A 486 0.09 -0.19 -9.09
N LEU A 487 0.58 -0.78 -8.02
CA LEU A 487 0.75 -2.23 -7.86
C LEU A 487 -0.58 -2.98 -7.57
N GLY A 488 -1.70 -2.27 -7.45
CA GLY A 488 -3.01 -2.86 -7.14
C GLY A 488 -3.24 -3.15 -5.66
N VAL A 489 -2.38 -2.63 -4.77
CA VAL A 489 -2.55 -2.75 -3.33
C VAL A 489 -3.71 -1.87 -2.87
N LYS A 490 -4.60 -2.41 -2.06
CA LYS A 490 -5.68 -1.66 -1.42
C LYS A 490 -5.15 -0.95 -0.18
N VAL A 491 -4.75 0.32 -0.34
CA VAL A 491 -4.30 1.14 0.80
C VAL A 491 -5.50 1.62 1.60
N VAL A 492 -5.56 1.21 2.86
CA VAL A 492 -6.67 1.50 3.78
C VAL A 492 -6.31 2.64 4.75
N ASN A 493 -7.33 3.28 5.32
CA ASN A 493 -7.14 4.48 6.15
C ASN A 493 -7.33 4.25 7.65
N THR A 494 -7.93 3.13 8.06
CA THR A 494 -8.13 2.76 9.46
C THR A 494 -7.58 1.38 9.74
N LEU A 495 -7.29 1.08 11.01
CA LEU A 495 -6.84 -0.24 11.44
C LEU A 495 -7.94 -1.29 11.25
N ASP A 496 -9.18 -0.93 11.52
CA ASP A 496 -10.34 -1.80 11.33
C ASP A 496 -10.47 -2.25 9.87
N SER A 497 -10.11 -1.39 8.91
CA SER A 497 -10.11 -1.75 7.50
C SER A 497 -9.13 -2.88 7.16
N LEU A 498 -8.03 -3.06 7.91
CA LEU A 498 -7.15 -4.22 7.73
C LEU A 498 -7.83 -5.55 8.08
N LEU A 499 -8.76 -5.50 9.05
CA LEU A 499 -9.48 -6.67 9.52
C LEU A 499 -10.72 -6.96 8.65
N PHE A 500 -11.47 -5.92 8.27
CA PHE A 500 -12.78 -6.09 7.65
C PHE A 500 -12.76 -6.02 6.12
N ALA A 501 -11.91 -5.18 5.50
CA ALA A 501 -11.89 -5.03 4.05
C ALA A 501 -11.68 -6.36 3.27
N PRO A 502 -10.88 -7.32 3.75
CA PRO A 502 -10.78 -8.64 3.11
C PRO A 502 -12.11 -9.40 3.03
N LEU A 503 -13.01 -9.18 3.99
CA LEU A 503 -14.32 -9.84 4.05
C LEU A 503 -15.28 -9.34 2.97
N PHE A 504 -15.03 -8.17 2.37
CA PHE A 504 -15.85 -7.50 1.37
C PHE A 504 -15.15 -7.36 0.01
N LYS A 505 -14.08 -8.14 -0.22
CA LYS A 505 -13.20 -8.02 -1.40
C LYS A 505 -13.93 -8.12 -2.75
N ASP A 506 -14.95 -8.96 -2.85
CA ASP A 506 -15.64 -9.28 -4.09
C ASP A 506 -17.02 -8.65 -4.19
N VAL A 507 -17.44 -7.83 -3.22
CA VAL A 507 -18.76 -7.19 -3.18
C VAL A 507 -18.88 -6.14 -4.28
N LYS A 508 -19.90 -6.30 -5.13
CA LYS A 508 -20.30 -5.35 -6.18
C LYS A 508 -21.76 -4.94 -6.03
N ASN A 509 -22.66 -5.92 -6.02
CA ASN A 509 -24.12 -5.74 -5.99
C ASN A 509 -24.65 -5.89 -4.57
N ILE A 510 -25.32 -4.88 -4.06
CA ILE A 510 -25.75 -4.79 -2.66
C ILE A 510 -27.27 -4.61 -2.59
N ALA A 511 -27.94 -5.45 -1.81
CA ALA A 511 -29.30 -5.20 -1.39
C ALA A 511 -29.32 -4.57 0.00
N VAL A 512 -30.26 -3.66 0.22
CA VAL A 512 -30.49 -3.01 1.50
C VAL A 512 -31.92 -3.26 1.92
N ILE A 513 -32.12 -3.86 3.10
CA ILE A 513 -33.44 -4.01 3.73
C ILE A 513 -33.44 -3.08 4.94
N THR A 514 -34.42 -2.18 5.02
CA THR A 514 -34.47 -1.14 6.07
C THR A 514 -35.89 -0.91 6.54
N ASN A 515 -36.04 -0.51 7.82
CA ASN A 515 -37.32 -0.01 8.35
C ASN A 515 -37.44 1.54 8.30
N ALA A 516 -36.54 2.19 7.53
CA ALA A 516 -36.54 3.66 7.46
C ALA A 516 -35.94 4.17 6.14
N GLY A 517 -36.72 4.90 5.36
CA GLY A 517 -36.32 5.44 4.05
C GLY A 517 -35.17 6.45 4.14
N GLY A 518 -35.15 7.33 5.13
CA GLY A 518 -34.08 8.32 5.29
C GLY A 518 -32.68 7.71 5.44
N PRO A 519 -32.44 6.86 6.43
CA PRO A 519 -31.17 6.12 6.57
C PRO A 519 -30.86 5.23 5.36
N GLY A 520 -31.86 4.64 4.69
CA GLY A 520 -31.69 3.89 3.45
C GLY A 520 -31.11 4.75 2.34
N THR A 521 -31.58 5.98 2.17
CA THR A 521 -31.03 6.95 1.20
C THR A 521 -29.58 7.33 1.53
N VAL A 522 -29.26 7.61 2.79
CA VAL A 522 -27.89 7.93 3.22
C VAL A 522 -26.95 6.76 2.96
N LEU A 523 -27.40 5.51 3.19
CA LEU A 523 -26.60 4.31 2.89
C LEU A 523 -26.39 4.14 1.38
N THR A 524 -27.41 4.44 0.56
CA THR A 524 -27.29 4.42 -0.90
C THR A 524 -26.22 5.38 -1.40
N ASP A 525 -26.23 6.64 -0.92
CA ASP A 525 -25.22 7.64 -1.27
C ASP A 525 -23.80 7.17 -0.86
N ALA A 526 -23.68 6.58 0.32
CA ALA A 526 -22.41 6.09 0.82
C ALA A 526 -21.88 4.89 0.02
N ILE A 527 -22.76 3.99 -0.44
CA ILE A 527 -22.42 2.85 -1.32
C ILE A 527 -21.96 3.37 -2.68
N ALA A 528 -22.71 4.30 -3.29
CA ALA A 528 -22.39 4.90 -4.58
C ALA A 528 -21.05 5.66 -4.56
N ALA A 529 -20.73 6.37 -3.46
CA ALA A 529 -19.45 7.03 -3.25
C ALA A 529 -18.26 6.05 -3.27
N ARG A 530 -18.49 4.75 -3.01
CA ARG A 530 -17.50 3.66 -3.11
C ARG A 530 -17.50 2.97 -4.48
N LYS A 531 -18.21 3.51 -5.47
CA LYS A 531 -18.35 2.93 -6.81
C LYS A 531 -18.90 1.49 -6.79
N LYS A 532 -19.80 1.23 -5.83
CA LYS A 532 -20.59 -0.01 -5.75
C LYS A 532 -22.01 0.26 -6.21
N GLU A 533 -22.71 -0.79 -6.57
CA GLU A 533 -24.04 -0.68 -7.15
C GLU A 533 -25.09 -1.28 -6.21
N LEU A 534 -26.23 -0.63 -6.14
CA LEU A 534 -27.41 -1.26 -5.57
C LEU A 534 -27.97 -2.28 -6.55
N TYR A 535 -28.35 -3.45 -6.05
CA TYR A 535 -28.98 -4.48 -6.85
C TYR A 535 -30.29 -3.97 -7.42
N GLU A 536 -30.47 -4.06 -8.74
CA GLU A 536 -31.69 -3.67 -9.43
C GLU A 536 -32.73 -4.79 -9.37
N LEU A 537 -33.92 -4.48 -8.85
CA LEU A 537 -35.01 -5.44 -8.73
C LEU A 537 -35.74 -5.60 -10.06
N SER A 538 -35.92 -6.82 -10.54
CA SER A 538 -36.82 -7.14 -11.64
C SER A 538 -38.28 -7.06 -11.20
N GLU A 539 -39.21 -6.91 -12.16
CA GLU A 539 -40.64 -6.88 -11.86
C GLU A 539 -41.16 -8.17 -11.19
N ALA A 540 -40.57 -9.32 -11.52
CA ALA A 540 -40.88 -10.59 -10.86
C ALA A 540 -40.48 -10.56 -9.38
N GLN A 541 -39.30 -10.05 -9.07
CA GLN A 541 -38.79 -9.92 -7.69
C GLN A 541 -39.58 -8.89 -6.87
N LYS A 542 -40.02 -7.80 -7.50
CA LYS A 542 -40.93 -6.84 -6.87
C LYS A 542 -42.26 -7.51 -6.53
N SER A 543 -42.82 -8.29 -7.45
CA SER A 543 -44.06 -9.03 -7.22
C SER A 543 -43.93 -10.08 -6.09
N GLU A 544 -42.79 -10.73 -5.96
CA GLU A 544 -42.53 -11.63 -4.84
C GLU A 544 -42.51 -10.87 -3.50
N LEU A 545 -41.84 -9.71 -3.47
CA LEU A 545 -41.82 -8.83 -2.29
C LEU A 545 -43.19 -8.25 -1.96
N ASP A 546 -44.01 -7.90 -2.98
CA ASP A 546 -45.39 -7.45 -2.81
C ASP A 546 -46.26 -8.47 -2.08
N SER A 547 -45.94 -9.76 -2.19
CA SER A 547 -46.70 -10.83 -1.53
C SER A 547 -46.49 -10.88 -0.01
N VAL A 548 -45.42 -10.29 0.49
CA VAL A 548 -45.02 -10.36 1.92
C VAL A 548 -44.85 -8.98 2.58
N LEU A 549 -44.78 -7.92 1.80
CA LEU A 549 -44.59 -6.56 2.29
C LEU A 549 -45.88 -5.73 2.20
N PRO A 550 -46.07 -4.72 3.08
CA PRO A 550 -47.19 -3.82 2.99
C PRO A 550 -47.22 -3.05 1.64
N PRO A 551 -48.40 -2.69 1.11
CA PRO A 551 -48.47 -1.99 -0.19
C PRO A 551 -47.68 -0.68 -0.29
N MET A 552 -47.23 -0.12 0.83
CA MET A 552 -46.51 1.15 0.92
C MET A 552 -44.99 0.96 0.99
N TRP A 553 -44.48 -0.26 0.81
CA TRP A 553 -43.03 -0.46 0.73
C TRP A 553 -42.43 0.25 -0.48
N SER A 554 -41.13 0.47 -0.53
CA SER A 554 -40.46 1.33 -1.53
C SER A 554 -40.56 0.86 -2.98
N HIS A 555 -41.01 -0.37 -3.28
CA HIS A 555 -41.02 -1.03 -4.61
C HIS A 555 -39.65 -0.91 -5.34
N ASN A 556 -38.58 -0.75 -4.58
CA ASN A 556 -37.22 -0.61 -5.10
C ASN A 556 -36.18 -1.02 -4.03
N ASN A 557 -34.90 -1.04 -4.39
CA ASN A 557 -33.78 -1.13 -3.47
C ASN A 557 -33.27 0.31 -3.17
N PRO A 558 -33.18 0.76 -1.92
CA PRO A 558 -33.42 0.05 -0.65
C PRO A 558 -34.86 -0.46 -0.49
N ILE A 559 -34.99 -1.71 0.02
CA ILE A 559 -36.26 -2.34 0.31
C ILE A 559 -36.73 -1.82 1.67
N ASP A 560 -37.60 -0.80 1.67
CA ASP A 560 -38.13 -0.21 2.90
C ASP A 560 -39.32 -1.03 3.38
N VAL A 561 -39.10 -1.81 4.45
CA VAL A 561 -40.11 -2.67 5.07
C VAL A 561 -41.05 -1.92 6.02
N ILE A 562 -40.95 -0.58 6.06
CA ILE A 562 -41.72 0.38 6.84
C ILE A 562 -41.39 0.36 8.34
N GLY A 563 -41.56 1.53 9.01
CA GLY A 563 -41.13 1.79 10.38
C GLY A 563 -41.78 0.92 11.48
N ASP A 564 -42.91 0.29 11.20
CA ASP A 564 -43.59 -0.64 12.10
C ASP A 564 -43.21 -2.11 11.89
N ALA A 565 -42.14 -2.37 11.10
CA ALA A 565 -41.70 -3.72 10.80
C ALA A 565 -41.24 -4.48 12.04
N LEU A 566 -41.86 -5.61 12.30
CA LEU A 566 -41.47 -6.61 13.28
C LEU A 566 -40.51 -7.63 12.66
N PRO A 567 -39.85 -8.50 13.46
CA PRO A 567 -38.87 -9.47 12.97
C PRO A 567 -39.37 -10.37 11.82
N ASP A 568 -40.61 -10.79 11.86
CA ASP A 568 -41.26 -11.64 10.82
C ASP A 568 -41.30 -10.99 9.43
N ARG A 569 -41.46 -9.67 9.38
CA ARG A 569 -41.42 -8.92 8.12
C ARG A 569 -40.02 -8.85 7.55
N TYR A 570 -39.01 -8.60 8.40
CA TYR A 570 -37.60 -8.69 7.99
C TYR A 570 -37.22 -10.10 7.52
N GLU A 571 -37.67 -11.13 8.24
CA GLU A 571 -37.44 -12.52 7.89
C GLU A 571 -38.00 -12.86 6.51
N SER A 572 -39.24 -12.46 6.24
CA SER A 572 -39.92 -12.70 4.97
C SER A 572 -39.19 -12.01 3.82
N ALA A 573 -38.83 -10.73 4.00
CA ALA A 573 -38.04 -10.01 3.00
C ALA A 573 -36.65 -10.62 2.77
N LEU A 574 -35.94 -10.97 3.85
CA LEU A 574 -34.61 -11.59 3.76
C LEU A 574 -34.63 -12.91 3.00
N LYS A 575 -35.61 -13.77 3.27
CA LYS A 575 -35.75 -15.07 2.58
C LYS A 575 -35.93 -14.92 1.08
N ILE A 576 -36.70 -13.91 0.64
CA ILE A 576 -36.90 -13.61 -0.80
C ILE A 576 -35.60 -13.03 -1.38
N VAL A 577 -35.03 -12.02 -0.74
CA VAL A 577 -33.82 -11.34 -1.26
C VAL A 577 -32.63 -12.31 -1.33
N ASP A 578 -32.52 -13.26 -0.40
CA ASP A 578 -31.44 -14.26 -0.41
C ASP A 578 -31.52 -15.23 -1.61
N THR A 579 -32.63 -15.26 -2.35
CA THR A 579 -32.75 -16.05 -3.59
C THR A 579 -32.21 -15.32 -4.83
N PHE A 580 -31.97 -14.01 -4.75
CA PHE A 580 -31.64 -13.18 -5.91
C PHE A 580 -30.29 -13.59 -6.53
N PRO A 581 -30.22 -13.75 -7.86
CA PRO A 581 -28.99 -14.10 -8.54
C PRO A 581 -28.02 -12.90 -8.57
N ASN A 582 -26.72 -13.17 -8.56
CA ASN A 582 -25.66 -12.15 -8.66
C ASN A 582 -25.69 -11.07 -7.56
N LEU A 583 -26.31 -11.35 -6.44
CA LEU A 583 -26.25 -10.54 -5.25
C LEU A 583 -25.02 -10.94 -4.43
N ASP A 584 -24.28 -9.98 -3.86
CA ASP A 584 -23.05 -10.27 -3.11
C ASP A 584 -23.20 -10.01 -1.60
N LEU A 585 -24.05 -9.02 -1.23
CA LEU A 585 -24.20 -8.58 0.14
C LEU A 585 -25.61 -8.07 0.40
N ILE A 586 -26.16 -8.40 1.56
CA ILE A 586 -27.41 -7.83 2.08
C ILE A 586 -27.06 -7.02 3.32
N TYR A 587 -27.29 -5.72 3.27
CA TYR A 587 -27.31 -4.89 4.48
C TYR A 587 -28.70 -4.89 5.10
N MET A 588 -28.77 -5.27 6.39
CA MET A 588 -29.99 -5.20 7.19
C MET A 588 -29.90 -3.96 8.09
N LEU A 589 -30.42 -2.84 7.62
CA LEU A 589 -30.37 -1.55 8.30
C LEU A 589 -31.55 -1.44 9.28
N ILE A 590 -31.26 -1.31 10.56
CA ILE A 590 -32.24 -1.25 11.64
C ILE A 590 -32.11 0.07 12.37
N THR A 591 -33.23 0.80 12.47
CA THR A 591 -33.36 2.04 13.24
C THR A 591 -34.30 1.84 14.42
N PRO A 592 -34.08 2.55 15.55
CA PRO A 592 -34.73 2.26 16.85
C PRO A 592 -36.07 3.01 17.03
N GLN A 593 -37.07 2.73 16.17
CA GLN A 593 -38.43 3.19 16.45
C GLN A 593 -39.01 2.44 17.66
N ASP A 594 -40.03 3.00 18.29
CA ASP A 594 -40.66 2.43 19.49
C ASP A 594 -41.18 0.99 19.29
N MET A 595 -41.66 0.69 18.07
CA MET A 595 -42.17 -0.62 17.68
C MET A 595 -41.10 -1.59 17.17
N THR A 596 -39.85 -1.16 17.05
CA THR A 596 -38.78 -1.99 16.48
C THR A 596 -38.26 -2.99 17.50
N ASP A 597 -38.38 -4.28 17.21
CA ASP A 597 -37.67 -5.34 17.95
C ASP A 597 -36.33 -5.64 17.25
N ALA A 598 -35.30 -4.84 17.55
CA ALA A 598 -33.98 -5.00 16.99
C ALA A 598 -33.34 -6.34 17.38
N LEU A 599 -33.54 -6.81 18.61
CA LEU A 599 -33.01 -8.09 19.12
C LEU A 599 -33.67 -9.27 18.38
N GLY A 600 -34.99 -9.29 18.27
CA GLY A 600 -35.71 -10.31 17.52
C GLY A 600 -35.27 -10.36 16.07
N THR A 601 -35.06 -9.19 15.46
CA THR A 601 -34.63 -9.06 14.06
C THR A 601 -33.23 -9.65 13.82
N VAL A 602 -32.24 -9.38 14.68
CA VAL A 602 -30.90 -9.98 14.50
C VAL A 602 -30.85 -11.48 14.83
N LYS A 603 -31.75 -11.99 15.68
CA LYS A 603 -31.84 -13.42 15.98
C LYS A 603 -32.19 -14.28 14.74
N ILE A 604 -32.86 -13.72 13.73
CA ILE A 604 -33.16 -14.37 12.47
C ILE A 604 -31.87 -14.91 11.81
N LEU A 605 -30.76 -14.20 11.94
CA LEU A 605 -29.48 -14.57 11.33
C LEU A 605 -28.87 -15.87 11.87
N LYS A 606 -29.35 -16.36 13.01
CA LYS A 606 -28.94 -17.68 13.57
C LYS A 606 -30.01 -18.77 13.39
N GLN A 607 -31.20 -18.39 12.98
CA GLN A 607 -32.29 -19.35 12.74
C GLN A 607 -32.20 -19.97 11.34
N TYR A 608 -31.57 -19.28 10.39
CA TYR A 608 -31.47 -19.69 9.01
C TYR A 608 -30.03 -19.61 8.50
N THR A 609 -29.71 -20.49 7.54
CA THR A 609 -28.46 -20.40 6.77
C THR A 609 -28.75 -19.62 5.50
N PHE A 610 -28.24 -18.43 5.37
CA PHE A 610 -28.38 -17.58 4.19
C PHE A 610 -27.30 -17.93 3.16
N LYS A 611 -27.67 -17.85 1.88
CA LYS A 611 -26.76 -18.04 0.75
C LYS A 611 -25.80 -16.86 0.60
N HIS A 612 -26.32 -15.65 0.83
CA HIS A 612 -25.56 -14.42 0.74
C HIS A 612 -25.13 -13.94 2.13
N LYS A 613 -24.07 -13.13 2.17
CA LYS A 613 -23.66 -12.49 3.42
C LYS A 613 -24.69 -11.45 3.85
N VAL A 614 -25.24 -11.61 5.04
CA VAL A 614 -26.15 -10.64 5.65
C VAL A 614 -25.41 -9.92 6.79
N VAL A 615 -25.38 -8.59 6.75
CA VAL A 615 -24.68 -7.78 7.75
C VAL A 615 -25.62 -6.72 8.34
N PRO A 616 -25.94 -6.78 9.64
CA PRO A 616 -26.73 -5.77 10.31
C PRO A 616 -25.99 -4.44 10.41
N ILE A 617 -26.73 -3.35 10.20
CA ILE A 617 -26.31 -1.98 10.55
C ILE A 617 -27.28 -1.50 11.62
N LEU A 618 -26.83 -1.49 12.88
CA LEU A 618 -27.65 -1.19 14.07
C LEU A 618 -27.47 0.29 14.46
N LEU A 619 -28.28 1.16 13.84
CA LEU A 619 -28.26 2.59 14.14
C LEU A 619 -28.96 2.88 15.47
N GLY A 620 -28.43 3.84 16.21
CA GLY A 620 -29.01 4.25 17.49
C GLY A 620 -28.08 3.97 18.67
N GLY A 621 -28.65 4.02 19.87
CA GLY A 621 -27.96 3.86 21.16
C GLY A 621 -28.51 2.72 22.00
N GLU A 622 -29.19 3.07 23.09
CA GLU A 622 -29.70 2.13 24.13
C GLU A 622 -30.69 1.11 23.54
N ASN A 623 -31.62 1.54 22.66
CA ASN A 623 -32.68 0.68 22.14
C ASN A 623 -32.19 -0.44 21.19
N VAL A 624 -30.92 -0.38 20.72
CA VAL A 624 -30.30 -1.45 19.91
C VAL A 624 -29.16 -2.16 20.66
N LYS A 625 -28.97 -1.85 21.94
CA LYS A 625 -27.87 -2.38 22.74
C LYS A 625 -27.92 -3.90 22.88
N GLU A 626 -29.08 -4.44 23.25
CA GLU A 626 -29.26 -5.90 23.39
C GLU A 626 -29.02 -6.63 22.07
N ALA A 627 -29.42 -6.04 20.92
CA ALA A 627 -29.14 -6.59 19.61
C ALA A 627 -27.63 -6.64 19.32
N ARG A 628 -26.88 -5.59 19.69
CA ARG A 628 -25.41 -5.55 19.55
C ARG A 628 -24.73 -6.58 20.44
N GLU A 629 -25.14 -6.68 21.71
CA GLU A 629 -24.62 -7.68 22.65
C GLU A 629 -24.89 -9.10 22.17
N TYR A 630 -26.07 -9.35 21.60
CA TYR A 630 -26.39 -10.63 20.97
C TYR A 630 -25.48 -10.90 19.76
N CYS A 631 -25.29 -9.93 18.86
CA CYS A 631 -24.40 -10.08 17.71
C CYS A 631 -22.98 -10.43 18.15
N LEU A 632 -22.43 -9.74 19.16
CA LEU A 632 -21.11 -10.04 19.71
C LEU A 632 -21.06 -11.46 20.30
N LYS A 633 -22.03 -11.84 21.10
CA LYS A 633 -22.08 -13.18 21.73
C LYS A 633 -22.14 -14.30 20.69
N GLU A 634 -22.86 -14.10 19.62
CA GLU A 634 -23.07 -15.11 18.56
C GLU A 634 -22.05 -15.02 17.42
N GLY A 635 -21.06 -14.11 17.50
CA GLY A 635 -20.06 -13.91 16.43
C GLY A 635 -20.69 -13.42 15.11
N ILE A 636 -21.72 -12.58 15.19
CA ILE A 636 -22.35 -11.95 14.02
C ILE A 636 -21.66 -10.61 13.76
N LEU A 637 -21.02 -10.48 12.60
CA LEU A 637 -20.47 -9.20 12.16
C LEU A 637 -21.59 -8.18 11.99
N TYR A 638 -21.46 -7.01 12.63
CA TYR A 638 -22.40 -5.90 12.52
C TYR A 638 -21.67 -4.56 12.52
N PHE A 639 -22.36 -3.51 12.06
CA PHE A 639 -21.88 -2.14 12.11
C PHE A 639 -22.79 -1.25 12.93
N THR A 640 -22.21 -0.20 13.52
CA THR A 640 -22.95 0.77 14.35
C THR A 640 -23.23 2.08 13.61
N SER A 641 -22.67 2.25 12.41
CA SER A 641 -22.90 3.42 11.56
C SER A 641 -22.78 3.08 10.08
N ILE A 642 -23.45 3.87 9.25
CA ILE A 642 -23.37 3.79 7.78
C ILE A 642 -21.95 4.03 7.30
N ALA A 643 -21.24 5.00 7.89
CA ALA A 643 -19.86 5.30 7.53
C ALA A 643 -18.95 4.07 7.72
N GLN A 644 -19.08 3.37 8.85
CA GLN A 644 -18.34 2.14 9.14
C GLN A 644 -18.69 1.04 8.13
N ALA A 645 -19.98 0.81 7.85
CA ALA A 645 -20.43 -0.22 6.91
C ALA A 645 -19.87 -0.03 5.49
N CYS A 646 -19.74 1.23 5.04
CA CYS A 646 -19.26 1.55 3.70
C CYS A 646 -17.74 1.72 3.62
N GLU A 647 -17.04 1.95 4.75
CA GLU A 647 -15.58 2.10 4.76
C GLU A 647 -14.86 0.87 4.19
N PHE A 648 -15.42 -0.31 4.43
CA PHE A 648 -14.81 -1.59 4.05
C PHE A 648 -15.20 -2.09 2.66
N LEU A 649 -16.11 -1.41 1.98
CA LEU A 649 -16.53 -1.76 0.62
C LEU A 649 -15.48 -1.43 -0.46
N GLY A 650 -14.29 -1.09 -0.13
CA GLY A 650 -13.06 -1.00 -0.87
C GLY A 650 -13.06 -0.46 -2.28
#